data_c0c16b01ee78307964045c184f25ddae
#
_entry.id   c0c16b01ee78307964045c184f25ddae
#
_cell.length_a   1.000
_cell.length_b   1.000
_cell.length_c   1.000
_cell.angle_alpha   90.00
_cell.angle_beta   90.00
_cell.angle_gamma   90.00
#
_symmetry.space_group_name_H-M   'P 1'
#
loop_
_entity.id
_entity.type
_entity.pdbx_description
1 polymer ?
#
loop_
_entity_poly.entity_id
_entity_poly.type
_entity_poly.pdbx_seq_one_letter_code
_entity_poly.pdbx_strand_id
1 'polypeptide(L)'
;MLGAIPPRSSGFQARAEAARLRSWLDDGSETGVTGQVLSGLGGVGKTQLAADYARSVLHARKVDVLVWVNAASRDAVLVAFAQAGEVLCRADARERERAAEMFLGWLEAAPGHPRCRWLVVLDDVVDPGDLHRLWPPPHPHGRTLVTTRRRDAALVGDGRPRVDVGTFTSQEATSYLTKALDVPERPAQPVETAALARDLGFLPLALSQAAAYLVDTGQGIADYRALLADRTRTLADAAPDHLPDDQEDAVAAAWSLSVERADCLRPVGLARPMLCLASMLDPNGIPQAVFTSTSALDYLALTRAHTHPGGVPAPHAPAGASSAPTAQDAVLALRAAHRLSLLDHTLDDHVRTVRVHQLVQRATRDSLPADARRHMAHAAADALMDAWPESELDTRFAQALRANTSALAHLAEGADLYSDGVHHVLYRAGRSLGESGQFAAAVDHFRALHEKADHYLGADHPDTLAARNNCASWRGEAGDAAGAADAFAELVSDRRRVQGADHPDTLAARHNLARWRGEAGHMAKAAAALAELVEVQSRVQGADHPNTLAVRHSLARWRGELGNAAGAADALTELLADQLRVQGADHLNTLAVRHSLARWRGELGNAAEAADALTELLADQLRTQSPTHPNTLAVRHSLARWQGEAGDAAGAAEAFAALASDRRRVQGPDHPDTLAARHNLAYWRGEAGDAAGAAEAFAALASDRRRVQGPDHPDALMTQREVLAWTERAKGGGMPEVEDRLRLHGWAARLWAKRPARPTRP
;
A
#
# COMPACT_ATOMS: atom_id res chain seq x y z
N MET A 1 -31.84 27.15 -30.33
CA MET A 1 -31.26 26.71 -29.04
C MET A 1 -32.35 26.84 -27.98
N LEU A 2 -32.53 25.82 -27.17
CA LEU A 2 -33.44 25.75 -26.04
C LEU A 2 -32.68 25.38 -24.77
N GLY A 3 -33.02 26.01 -23.65
CA GLY A 3 -32.23 25.92 -22.43
C GLY A 3 -30.98 26.83 -22.44
N ALA A 4 -30.30 26.97 -21.29
CA ALA A 4 -29.11 27.81 -21.13
C ALA A 4 -27.85 26.94 -21.02
N ILE A 5 -26.89 27.15 -21.90
CA ILE A 5 -25.56 26.52 -21.77
C ILE A 5 -24.82 27.27 -20.68
N PRO A 6 -24.32 26.58 -19.61
CA PRO A 6 -23.52 27.22 -18.55
C PRO A 6 -22.39 28.08 -19.09
N PRO A 7 -22.00 29.17 -18.44
CA PRO A 7 -20.91 30.03 -18.88
C PRO A 7 -19.60 29.22 -18.97
N ARG A 8 -18.69 29.65 -19.83
CA ARG A 8 -17.37 29.01 -19.93
C ARG A 8 -16.54 29.41 -18.75
N SER A 9 -15.97 28.44 -18.05
CA SER A 9 -15.01 28.73 -16.99
C SER A 9 -13.83 29.56 -17.52
N SER A 10 -13.43 30.58 -16.77
CA SER A 10 -12.36 31.54 -17.11
C SER A 10 -11.03 30.87 -17.42
N GLY A 11 -10.76 29.73 -16.79
CA GLY A 11 -9.53 28.96 -16.96
C GLY A 11 -9.67 27.69 -17.79
N PHE A 12 -10.70 27.55 -18.64
CA PHE A 12 -10.95 26.30 -19.39
C PHE A 12 -9.70 25.77 -20.09
N GLN A 13 -9.36 24.50 -19.86
CA GLN A 13 -8.25 23.78 -20.46
C GLN A 13 -8.75 22.82 -21.55
N ALA A 14 -8.07 22.84 -22.71
CA ALA A 14 -8.31 21.84 -23.74
C ALA A 14 -7.75 20.49 -23.30
N ARG A 15 -8.61 19.47 -23.22
CA ARG A 15 -8.31 18.13 -22.73
C ARG A 15 -8.45 17.09 -23.82
N ALA A 16 -7.85 15.91 -23.61
CA ALA A 16 -7.96 14.78 -24.53
C ALA A 16 -9.43 14.34 -24.74
N GLU A 17 -10.25 14.40 -23.68
CA GLU A 17 -11.68 14.10 -23.74
C GLU A 17 -12.44 15.07 -24.63
N ALA A 18 -12.07 16.35 -24.65
CA ALA A 18 -12.66 17.32 -25.57
C ALA A 18 -12.34 17.00 -27.05
N ALA A 19 -11.15 16.49 -27.32
CA ALA A 19 -10.78 16.03 -28.67
C ALA A 19 -11.61 14.81 -29.09
N ARG A 20 -11.81 13.84 -28.18
CA ARG A 20 -12.66 12.66 -28.41
C ARG A 20 -14.12 13.06 -28.69
N LEU A 21 -14.68 14.02 -27.95
CA LEU A 21 -16.02 14.53 -28.20
C LEU A 21 -16.13 15.21 -29.58
N ARG A 22 -15.09 15.91 -30.02
CA ARG A 22 -15.11 16.56 -31.35
C ARG A 22 -15.02 15.55 -32.47
N SER A 23 -14.16 14.52 -32.38
CA SER A 23 -14.07 13.46 -33.37
C SER A 23 -15.37 12.68 -33.52
N TRP A 24 -16.14 12.51 -32.44
CA TRP A 24 -17.46 11.82 -32.48
C TRP A 24 -18.48 12.44 -33.46
N LEU A 25 -18.41 13.75 -33.72
CA LEU A 25 -19.26 14.40 -34.72
C LEU A 25 -18.74 14.24 -36.14
N ASP A 26 -17.43 14.14 -36.30
CA ASP A 26 -16.76 14.07 -37.60
C ASP A 26 -16.77 12.64 -38.17
N ASP A 27 -16.82 11.63 -37.29
CA ASP A 27 -17.04 10.22 -37.68
C ASP A 27 -18.48 10.04 -38.07
N GLY A 28 -18.73 10.20 -39.35
CA GLY A 28 -20.08 10.08 -39.96
C GLY A 28 -20.73 8.75 -39.62
N SER A 29 -22.02 8.71 -39.61
CA SER A 29 -23.07 7.70 -39.33
C SER A 29 -22.74 6.19 -39.39
N GLU A 30 -21.52 5.77 -39.66
CA GLU A 30 -21.14 4.35 -39.81
C GLU A 30 -20.86 3.64 -38.47
N THR A 31 -20.61 4.37 -37.36
CA THR A 31 -20.19 3.77 -36.09
C THR A 31 -21.34 3.36 -35.15
N GLY A 32 -22.61 3.68 -35.48
CA GLY A 32 -23.75 3.34 -34.61
C GLY A 32 -23.79 4.06 -33.25
N VAL A 33 -22.84 4.96 -32.96
CA VAL A 33 -22.75 5.70 -31.67
C VAL A 33 -23.63 6.95 -31.76
N THR A 34 -24.82 6.90 -31.17
CA THR A 34 -25.80 8.00 -31.17
C THR A 34 -25.75 8.86 -29.92
N GLY A 35 -25.03 8.44 -28.87
CA GLY A 35 -24.88 9.18 -27.63
C GLY A 35 -23.52 8.97 -26.96
N GLN A 36 -23.20 9.81 -26.00
CA GLN A 36 -22.04 9.61 -25.11
C GLN A 36 -22.39 9.99 -23.67
N VAL A 37 -21.82 9.27 -22.70
CA VAL A 37 -22.01 9.50 -21.27
C VAL A 37 -20.67 9.93 -20.66
N LEU A 38 -20.56 11.19 -20.23
CA LEU A 38 -19.43 11.70 -19.47
C LEU A 38 -19.62 11.38 -17.98
N SER A 39 -18.81 10.49 -17.43
CA SER A 39 -18.87 10.11 -16.03
C SER A 39 -17.58 10.47 -15.29
N GLY A 40 -17.66 10.69 -13.99
CA GLY A 40 -16.48 10.97 -13.15
C GLY A 40 -16.82 11.70 -11.86
N LEU A 41 -15.80 11.91 -11.03
CA LEU A 41 -15.89 12.61 -9.76
C LEU A 41 -16.58 13.98 -9.87
N GLY A 42 -17.24 14.44 -8.82
CA GLY A 42 -17.71 15.83 -8.71
C GLY A 42 -16.55 16.83 -8.87
N GLY A 43 -16.74 17.88 -9.65
CA GLY A 43 -15.74 18.93 -9.81
C GLY A 43 -14.64 18.68 -10.86
N VAL A 44 -14.67 17.56 -11.61
CA VAL A 44 -13.69 17.28 -12.69
C VAL A 44 -13.95 18.07 -13.98
N GLY A 45 -15.06 18.80 -14.07
CA GLY A 45 -15.38 19.63 -15.23
C GLY A 45 -16.20 18.96 -16.33
N LYS A 46 -17.02 17.93 -16.05
CA LYS A 46 -17.90 17.26 -17.03
C LYS A 46 -18.85 18.22 -17.73
N THR A 47 -19.57 19.03 -16.95
CA THR A 47 -20.50 20.06 -17.44
C THR A 47 -19.77 21.08 -18.32
N GLN A 48 -18.55 21.50 -17.94
CA GLN A 48 -17.75 22.42 -18.74
C GLN A 48 -17.28 21.81 -20.08
N LEU A 49 -16.93 20.51 -20.08
CA LEU A 49 -16.61 19.78 -21.32
C LEU A 49 -17.83 19.67 -22.24
N ALA A 50 -19.00 19.33 -21.68
CA ALA A 50 -20.25 19.29 -22.43
C ALA A 50 -20.65 20.66 -22.99
N ALA A 51 -20.47 21.72 -22.20
CA ALA A 51 -20.76 23.10 -22.58
C ALA A 51 -19.79 23.61 -23.69
N ASP A 52 -18.50 23.33 -23.59
CA ASP A 52 -17.53 23.67 -24.64
C ASP A 52 -17.85 22.95 -25.96
N TYR A 53 -18.19 21.66 -25.87
CA TYR A 53 -18.61 20.87 -26.98
C TYR A 53 -19.88 21.44 -27.62
N ALA A 54 -20.95 21.70 -26.85
CA ALA A 54 -22.20 22.25 -27.30
C ALA A 54 -22.02 23.60 -28.02
N ARG A 55 -21.20 24.51 -27.45
CA ARG A 55 -20.85 25.78 -28.10
C ARG A 55 -20.09 25.59 -29.41
N SER A 56 -19.13 24.66 -29.42
CA SER A 56 -18.31 24.41 -30.61
C SER A 56 -19.14 23.91 -31.78
N VAL A 57 -20.11 22.99 -31.56
CA VAL A 57 -20.95 22.45 -32.59
C VAL A 57 -22.01 23.45 -33.07
N LEU A 58 -22.52 24.31 -32.17
CA LEU A 58 -23.41 25.40 -32.49
C LEU A 58 -22.75 26.46 -33.36
N HIS A 59 -21.54 26.89 -32.94
CA HIS A 59 -20.74 27.90 -33.68
C HIS A 59 -20.33 27.39 -35.06
N ALA A 60 -19.95 26.12 -35.16
CA ALA A 60 -19.63 25.46 -36.44
C ALA A 60 -20.85 25.14 -37.30
N ARG A 61 -22.06 25.47 -36.84
CA ARG A 61 -23.34 25.16 -37.52
C ARG A 61 -23.46 23.66 -37.86
N LYS A 62 -22.94 22.79 -37.03
CA LYS A 62 -23.03 21.33 -37.20
C LYS A 62 -24.33 20.75 -36.69
N VAL A 63 -25.10 21.51 -35.90
CA VAL A 63 -26.46 21.15 -35.43
C VAL A 63 -27.44 22.29 -35.72
N ASP A 64 -28.67 21.93 -36.04
CA ASP A 64 -29.77 22.85 -36.36
C ASP A 64 -30.59 23.14 -35.08
N VAL A 65 -30.71 22.15 -34.20
CA VAL A 65 -31.38 22.26 -32.89
C VAL A 65 -30.45 21.77 -31.78
N LEU A 66 -30.34 22.57 -30.72
CA LEU A 66 -29.63 22.23 -29.47
C LEU A 66 -30.60 22.42 -28.32
N VAL A 67 -30.73 21.38 -27.47
CA VAL A 67 -31.53 21.40 -26.27
C VAL A 67 -30.61 21.10 -25.09
N TRP A 68 -30.48 22.06 -24.16
CA TRP A 68 -29.73 21.87 -22.91
C TRP A 68 -30.71 21.66 -21.77
N VAL A 69 -30.58 20.53 -21.07
CA VAL A 69 -31.50 20.12 -19.99
C VAL A 69 -30.73 19.90 -18.72
N ASN A 70 -31.12 20.57 -17.64
CA ASN A 70 -30.71 20.14 -16.31
C ASN A 70 -31.48 18.88 -15.95
N ALA A 71 -30.80 17.74 -15.90
CA ALA A 71 -31.41 16.42 -15.71
C ALA A 71 -31.29 15.89 -14.27
N ALA A 72 -31.18 16.78 -13.27
CA ALA A 72 -31.07 16.44 -11.86
C ALA A 72 -32.33 15.73 -11.29
N SER A 73 -33.48 15.85 -11.96
CA SER A 73 -34.71 15.15 -11.58
C SER A 73 -35.60 14.89 -12.81
N ARG A 74 -36.50 13.91 -12.70
CA ARG A 74 -37.49 13.61 -13.71
C ARG A 74 -38.34 14.81 -14.08
N ASP A 75 -38.81 15.58 -13.08
CA ASP A 75 -39.68 16.76 -13.34
C ASP A 75 -38.92 17.85 -14.13
N ALA A 76 -37.64 18.07 -13.82
CA ALA A 76 -36.82 19.03 -14.58
C ALA A 76 -36.65 18.62 -16.04
N VAL A 77 -36.47 17.32 -16.34
CA VAL A 77 -36.42 16.81 -17.70
C VAL A 77 -37.74 16.98 -18.40
N LEU A 78 -38.87 16.65 -17.76
CA LEU A 78 -40.21 16.82 -18.33
C LEU A 78 -40.52 18.28 -18.66
N VAL A 79 -40.19 19.21 -17.77
CA VAL A 79 -40.37 20.64 -18.00
C VAL A 79 -39.57 21.12 -19.22
N ALA A 80 -38.29 20.73 -19.32
CA ALA A 80 -37.44 21.13 -20.42
C ALA A 80 -37.93 20.53 -21.77
N PHE A 81 -38.35 19.26 -21.75
CA PHE A 81 -38.86 18.60 -22.96
C PHE A 81 -40.22 19.14 -23.36
N ALA A 82 -41.10 19.50 -22.40
CA ALA A 82 -42.38 20.15 -22.71
C ALA A 82 -42.19 21.52 -23.39
N GLN A 83 -41.22 22.32 -22.87
CA GLN A 83 -40.85 23.60 -23.51
C GLN A 83 -40.29 23.38 -24.92
N ALA A 84 -39.49 22.33 -25.14
CA ALA A 84 -39.01 21.98 -26.46
C ALA A 84 -40.15 21.55 -27.39
N GLY A 85 -41.14 20.81 -26.88
CA GLY A 85 -42.37 20.42 -27.62
C GLY A 85 -43.23 21.62 -27.97
N GLU A 86 -43.37 22.58 -27.09
CA GLU A 86 -44.09 23.84 -27.36
C GLU A 86 -43.46 24.60 -28.54
N VAL A 87 -42.13 24.79 -28.48
CA VAL A 87 -41.44 25.59 -29.51
C VAL A 87 -41.30 24.86 -30.83
N LEU A 88 -41.03 23.55 -30.84
CA LEU A 88 -40.74 22.78 -32.06
C LEU A 88 -41.99 22.10 -32.65
N CYS A 89 -42.93 21.68 -31.81
CA CYS A 89 -44.10 20.89 -32.19
C CYS A 89 -45.42 21.62 -31.99
N ARG A 90 -45.39 22.85 -31.41
CA ARG A 90 -46.61 23.61 -31.03
C ARG A 90 -47.47 22.84 -30.02
N ALA A 91 -46.87 22.02 -29.16
CA ALA A 91 -47.56 21.30 -28.09
C ALA A 91 -48.04 22.27 -26.99
N ASP A 92 -49.06 21.89 -26.20
CA ASP A 92 -49.44 22.64 -25.01
C ASP A 92 -48.49 22.25 -23.86
N ALA A 93 -47.59 23.14 -23.43
CA ALA A 93 -46.65 22.91 -22.37
C ALA A 93 -47.29 22.68 -20.97
N ARG A 94 -48.63 22.92 -20.83
CA ARG A 94 -49.37 22.60 -19.61
C ARG A 94 -49.59 21.11 -19.45
N GLU A 95 -49.70 20.37 -20.56
CA GLU A 95 -49.76 18.90 -20.62
C GLU A 95 -48.35 18.34 -20.75
N ARG A 96 -47.53 18.45 -19.68
CA ARG A 96 -46.08 18.22 -19.72
C ARG A 96 -45.67 16.88 -20.32
N GLU A 97 -46.29 15.77 -19.86
CA GLU A 97 -45.97 14.43 -20.37
C GLU A 97 -46.24 14.32 -21.86
N ARG A 98 -47.41 14.79 -22.30
CA ARG A 98 -47.80 14.75 -23.71
C ARG A 98 -46.93 15.65 -24.59
N ALA A 99 -46.57 16.82 -24.11
CA ALA A 99 -45.69 17.73 -24.84
C ALA A 99 -44.26 17.15 -24.95
N ALA A 100 -43.76 16.48 -23.89
CA ALA A 100 -42.49 15.76 -23.91
C ALA A 100 -42.51 14.56 -24.87
N GLU A 101 -43.61 13.80 -24.90
CA GLU A 101 -43.79 12.70 -25.88
C GLU A 101 -43.82 13.23 -27.33
N MET A 102 -44.50 14.34 -27.58
CA MET A 102 -44.48 14.97 -28.90
C MET A 102 -43.09 15.46 -29.31
N PHE A 103 -42.32 15.99 -28.37
CA PHE A 103 -40.92 16.36 -28.63
C PHE A 103 -40.04 15.15 -28.93
N LEU A 104 -40.15 14.07 -28.17
CA LEU A 104 -39.41 12.83 -28.43
C LEU A 104 -39.79 12.21 -29.78
N GLY A 105 -41.07 12.19 -30.11
CA GLY A 105 -41.53 11.76 -31.41
C GLY A 105 -41.04 12.66 -32.58
N TRP A 106 -40.88 13.97 -32.33
CA TRP A 106 -40.26 14.89 -33.28
C TRP A 106 -38.77 14.59 -33.52
N LEU A 107 -38.01 14.22 -32.46
CA LEU A 107 -36.59 13.80 -32.55
C LEU A 107 -36.45 12.50 -33.37
N GLU A 108 -37.46 11.62 -33.36
CA GLU A 108 -37.49 10.34 -34.07
C GLU A 108 -37.73 10.51 -35.56
N ALA A 109 -38.30 11.64 -36.00
CA ALA A 109 -38.64 12.14 -37.30
C ALA A 109 -38.96 11.11 -38.40
N ALA A 110 -40.17 11.19 -38.90
CA ALA A 110 -40.66 10.39 -40.02
C ALA A 110 -39.87 10.62 -41.33
N PRO A 111 -39.76 9.61 -42.22
CA PRO A 111 -39.17 9.74 -43.57
C PRO A 111 -39.89 10.83 -44.37
N GLY A 112 -39.18 11.87 -44.78
CA GLY A 112 -39.73 12.94 -45.62
C GLY A 112 -39.53 14.38 -45.11
N HIS A 113 -39.12 14.58 -43.87
CA HIS A 113 -38.73 15.90 -43.36
C HIS A 113 -37.26 16.22 -43.68
N PRO A 114 -36.89 17.51 -43.86
CA PRO A 114 -35.49 17.90 -44.05
C PRO A 114 -34.66 17.40 -42.90
N ARG A 115 -33.46 16.87 -43.18
CA ARG A 115 -32.53 16.26 -42.24
C ARG A 115 -32.14 17.26 -41.17
N CYS A 116 -32.94 17.36 -40.09
CA CYS A 116 -32.64 18.21 -38.94
C CYS A 116 -31.55 17.52 -38.05
N ARG A 117 -30.43 18.16 -37.89
CA ARG A 117 -29.35 17.69 -36.98
C ARG A 117 -29.60 18.26 -35.61
N TRP A 118 -29.70 17.40 -34.61
CA TRP A 118 -29.98 17.85 -33.26
C TRP A 118 -28.96 17.31 -32.23
N LEU A 119 -28.75 18.09 -31.16
CA LEU A 119 -28.02 17.70 -29.98
C LEU A 119 -28.90 17.95 -28.75
N VAL A 120 -29.13 16.90 -27.97
CA VAL A 120 -29.72 16.99 -26.62
C VAL A 120 -28.64 16.74 -25.59
N VAL A 121 -28.42 17.68 -24.69
CA VAL A 121 -27.50 17.56 -23.55
C VAL A 121 -28.33 17.37 -22.28
N LEU A 122 -28.16 16.23 -21.62
CA LEU A 122 -28.74 15.91 -20.33
C LEU A 122 -27.66 16.12 -19.27
N ASP A 123 -27.64 17.30 -18.65
CA ASP A 123 -26.61 17.68 -17.70
C ASP A 123 -26.98 17.28 -16.27
N ASP A 124 -26.01 16.74 -15.53
CA ASP A 124 -26.08 16.25 -14.14
C ASP A 124 -27.20 15.21 -13.90
N VAL A 125 -27.23 14.15 -14.71
CA VAL A 125 -28.14 13.02 -14.47
C VAL A 125 -27.80 12.35 -13.15
N VAL A 126 -28.74 12.43 -12.20
CA VAL A 126 -28.59 11.96 -10.84
C VAL A 126 -29.13 10.55 -10.66
N ASP A 127 -30.25 10.21 -11.28
CA ASP A 127 -30.83 8.86 -11.29
C ASP A 127 -31.20 8.42 -12.72
N PRO A 128 -30.63 7.31 -13.23
CA PRO A 128 -31.02 6.78 -14.53
C PRO A 128 -32.52 6.44 -14.65
N GLY A 129 -33.17 6.13 -13.51
CA GLY A 129 -34.59 5.85 -13.44
C GLY A 129 -35.45 7.06 -13.83
N ASP A 130 -34.96 8.29 -13.58
CA ASP A 130 -35.65 9.53 -13.95
C ASP A 130 -35.81 9.72 -15.46
N LEU A 131 -34.93 9.06 -16.23
CA LEU A 131 -34.98 9.08 -17.69
C LEU A 131 -35.82 7.94 -18.29
N HIS A 132 -36.52 7.13 -17.47
CA HIS A 132 -37.37 6.09 -17.97
C HIS A 132 -38.46 6.68 -18.91
N ARG A 133 -38.48 6.23 -20.20
CA ARG A 133 -39.32 6.74 -21.32
C ARG A 133 -39.02 8.20 -21.71
N LEU A 134 -37.92 8.80 -21.23
CA LEU A 134 -37.49 10.15 -21.59
C LEU A 134 -36.16 10.18 -22.34
N TRP A 135 -35.59 9.02 -22.65
CA TRP A 135 -34.36 8.98 -23.43
C TRP A 135 -34.63 9.49 -24.87
N PRO A 136 -33.81 10.45 -25.39
CA PRO A 136 -33.87 10.81 -26.77
C PRO A 136 -33.64 9.57 -27.66
N PRO A 137 -34.42 9.38 -28.72
CA PRO A 137 -34.32 8.20 -29.58
C PRO A 137 -32.99 8.15 -30.33
N PRO A 138 -32.42 6.97 -30.60
CA PRO A 138 -31.27 6.84 -31.46
C PRO A 138 -31.61 7.31 -32.88
N HIS A 139 -30.86 8.29 -33.41
CA HIS A 139 -31.13 8.85 -34.74
C HIS A 139 -29.81 9.14 -35.49
N PRO A 140 -29.68 8.86 -36.79
CA PRO A 140 -28.46 9.08 -37.56
C PRO A 140 -27.94 10.52 -37.53
N HIS A 141 -28.85 11.50 -37.47
CA HIS A 141 -28.54 12.94 -37.43
C HIS A 141 -28.72 13.54 -36.03
N GLY A 142 -29.04 12.73 -35.04
CA GLY A 142 -29.22 13.13 -33.65
C GLY A 142 -28.08 12.68 -32.76
N ARG A 143 -27.80 13.48 -31.77
CA ARG A 143 -26.77 13.14 -30.74
C ARG A 143 -27.29 13.44 -29.34
N THR A 144 -27.00 12.53 -28.39
CA THR A 144 -27.32 12.71 -26.98
C THR A 144 -26.05 12.73 -26.18
N LEU A 145 -25.81 13.79 -25.42
CA LEU A 145 -24.67 13.90 -24.51
C LEU A 145 -25.19 13.95 -23.09
N VAL A 146 -24.65 13.07 -22.23
CA VAL A 146 -25.06 12.97 -20.83
C VAL A 146 -23.88 13.32 -19.94
N THR A 147 -24.08 14.13 -18.89
CA THR A 147 -23.10 14.25 -17.81
C THR A 147 -23.66 13.64 -16.54
N THR A 148 -22.82 12.96 -15.76
CA THR A 148 -23.25 12.29 -14.53
C THR A 148 -22.06 12.01 -13.61
N ARG A 149 -22.34 11.88 -12.31
CA ARG A 149 -21.37 11.34 -11.34
C ARG A 149 -21.44 9.82 -11.24
N ARG A 150 -22.43 9.19 -11.91
CA ARG A 150 -22.72 7.75 -11.82
C ARG A 150 -22.00 6.95 -12.89
N ARG A 151 -21.72 5.69 -12.56
CA ARG A 151 -21.10 4.71 -13.46
C ARG A 151 -22.02 3.49 -13.70
N ASP A 152 -23.34 3.69 -13.58
CA ASP A 152 -24.32 2.62 -13.73
C ASP A 152 -24.37 2.09 -15.15
N ALA A 153 -24.51 0.78 -15.28
CA ALA A 153 -24.70 0.13 -16.58
C ALA A 153 -25.99 0.59 -17.29
N ALA A 154 -27.01 1.04 -16.55
CA ALA A 154 -28.27 1.57 -17.08
C ALA A 154 -28.09 2.84 -17.92
N LEU A 155 -27.02 3.58 -17.75
CA LEU A 155 -26.66 4.77 -18.55
C LEU A 155 -25.98 4.40 -19.87
N VAL A 156 -25.37 3.21 -19.92
CA VAL A 156 -24.59 2.70 -21.04
C VAL A 156 -25.46 1.71 -21.83
N GLY A 157 -25.74 1.98 -23.07
CA GLY A 157 -26.56 1.11 -23.93
C GLY A 157 -26.98 1.86 -25.19
N ASP A 158 -27.62 1.19 -26.11
CA ASP A 158 -28.21 1.77 -27.37
C ASP A 158 -27.24 2.73 -28.07
N GLY A 159 -25.98 2.37 -28.21
CA GLY A 159 -24.96 3.20 -28.86
C GLY A 159 -24.46 4.39 -28.03
N ARG A 160 -24.52 4.33 -26.69
CA ARG A 160 -24.06 5.38 -25.76
C ARG A 160 -22.85 4.89 -24.93
N PRO A 161 -21.62 4.87 -25.46
CA PRO A 161 -20.43 4.53 -24.70
C PRO A 161 -20.16 5.56 -23.60
N ARG A 162 -19.54 5.06 -22.50
CA ARG A 162 -19.08 5.89 -21.38
C ARG A 162 -17.67 6.43 -21.65
N VAL A 163 -17.50 7.71 -21.36
CA VAL A 163 -16.22 8.41 -21.34
C VAL A 163 -15.95 8.82 -19.89
N ASP A 164 -14.94 8.24 -19.26
CA ASP A 164 -14.53 8.61 -17.93
C ASP A 164 -13.71 9.92 -17.99
N VAL A 165 -14.17 10.93 -17.24
CA VAL A 165 -13.53 12.24 -17.11
C VAL A 165 -12.74 12.25 -15.81
N GLY A 166 -11.41 12.30 -15.89
CA GLY A 166 -10.50 12.35 -14.76
C GLY A 166 -10.21 13.76 -14.25
N THR A 167 -9.26 13.89 -13.31
CA THR A 167 -8.68 15.16 -12.90
C THR A 167 -7.77 15.72 -14.01
N PHE A 168 -7.30 16.95 -13.87
CA PHE A 168 -6.28 17.48 -14.78
C PHE A 168 -4.98 16.68 -14.71
N THR A 169 -4.26 16.65 -15.81
CA THR A 169 -2.84 16.29 -15.77
C THR A 169 -2.04 17.37 -15.01
N SER A 170 -0.84 17.03 -14.54
CA SER A 170 0.03 18.01 -13.86
C SER A 170 0.28 19.25 -14.72
N GLN A 171 0.42 19.07 -16.04
CA GLN A 171 0.63 20.16 -16.98
C GLN A 171 -0.60 21.05 -17.14
N GLU A 172 -1.79 20.45 -17.27
CA GLU A 172 -3.06 21.19 -17.38
C GLU A 172 -3.35 21.98 -16.09
N ALA A 173 -3.14 21.36 -14.92
CA ALA A 173 -3.36 22.00 -13.62
C ALA A 173 -2.40 23.19 -13.40
N THR A 174 -1.12 23.01 -13.70
CA THR A 174 -0.12 24.09 -13.57
C THR A 174 -0.43 25.22 -14.57
N SER A 175 -0.78 24.89 -15.81
CA SER A 175 -1.18 25.88 -16.82
C SER A 175 -2.43 26.65 -16.41
N TYR A 176 -3.42 25.95 -15.80
CA TYR A 176 -4.62 26.56 -15.25
C TYR A 176 -4.28 27.59 -14.16
N LEU A 177 -3.53 27.17 -13.12
CA LEU A 177 -3.16 28.05 -12.01
C LEU A 177 -2.30 29.22 -12.46
N THR A 178 -1.34 29.00 -13.37
CA THR A 178 -0.51 30.07 -13.91
C THR A 178 -1.35 31.14 -14.58
N LYS A 179 -2.35 30.76 -15.37
CA LYS A 179 -3.26 31.71 -16.03
C LYS A 179 -4.23 32.39 -15.06
N ALA A 180 -4.75 31.64 -14.08
CA ALA A 180 -5.73 32.15 -13.11
C ALA A 180 -5.09 33.11 -12.09
N LEU A 181 -3.79 32.92 -11.80
CA LEU A 181 -3.01 33.74 -10.87
C LEU A 181 -2.08 34.75 -11.58
N ASP A 182 -2.24 34.96 -12.90
CA ASP A 182 -1.46 35.92 -13.67
C ASP A 182 -1.94 37.36 -13.35
N VAL A 183 -1.54 37.83 -12.16
CA VAL A 183 -1.80 39.20 -11.71
C VAL A 183 -0.52 40.01 -11.95
N PRO A 184 -0.60 41.17 -12.62
CA PRO A 184 0.58 41.93 -13.06
C PRO A 184 1.60 42.25 -11.95
N GLU A 185 1.17 42.34 -10.71
CA GLU A 185 2.02 42.67 -9.56
C GLU A 185 2.64 41.45 -8.85
N ARG A 186 2.23 40.22 -9.19
CA ARG A 186 2.69 38.98 -8.56
C ARG A 186 2.72 37.82 -9.57
N PRO A 187 3.78 37.66 -10.34
CA PRO A 187 3.90 36.50 -11.21
C PRO A 187 4.03 35.22 -10.37
N ALA A 188 3.11 34.29 -10.60
CA ALA A 188 3.11 32.99 -9.91
C ALA A 188 4.35 32.19 -10.32
N GLN A 189 5.13 31.73 -9.32
CA GLN A 189 6.31 30.91 -9.59
C GLN A 189 5.90 29.48 -10.02
N PRO A 190 6.46 28.95 -11.12
CA PRO A 190 6.05 27.62 -11.65
C PRO A 190 6.21 26.48 -10.64
N VAL A 191 7.21 26.56 -9.75
CA VAL A 191 7.45 25.53 -8.71
C VAL A 191 6.34 25.54 -7.66
N GLU A 192 5.91 26.72 -7.23
CA GLU A 192 4.83 26.88 -6.23
C GLU A 192 3.47 26.50 -6.80
N THR A 193 3.17 26.89 -8.05
CA THR A 193 1.92 26.48 -8.72
C THR A 193 1.84 24.98 -8.93
N ALA A 194 2.95 24.33 -9.31
CA ALA A 194 2.99 22.87 -9.44
C ALA A 194 2.82 22.14 -8.09
N ALA A 195 3.37 22.72 -7.02
CA ALA A 195 3.20 22.18 -5.67
C ALA A 195 1.76 22.33 -5.19
N LEU A 196 1.14 23.50 -5.35
CA LEU A 196 -0.27 23.74 -5.02
C LEU A 196 -1.19 22.83 -5.83
N ALA A 197 -0.95 22.66 -7.13
CA ALA A 197 -1.73 21.77 -7.98
C ALA A 197 -1.71 20.31 -7.45
N ARG A 198 -0.56 19.87 -6.95
CA ARG A 198 -0.40 18.54 -6.35
C ARG A 198 -1.14 18.43 -5.02
N ASP A 199 -1.04 19.45 -4.16
CA ASP A 199 -1.72 19.48 -2.87
C ASP A 199 -3.25 19.45 -3.03
N LEU A 200 -3.77 20.02 -4.13
CA LEU A 200 -5.20 19.99 -4.50
C LEU A 200 -5.60 18.77 -5.35
N GLY A 201 -4.68 17.80 -5.55
CA GLY A 201 -4.96 16.56 -6.29
C GLY A 201 -5.37 16.79 -7.74
N PHE A 202 -4.93 17.88 -8.36
CA PHE A 202 -5.23 18.25 -9.74
C PHE A 202 -6.73 18.36 -10.05
N LEU A 203 -7.58 18.57 -9.04
CA LEU A 203 -9.03 18.66 -9.20
C LEU A 203 -9.43 20.06 -9.72
N PRO A 204 -10.04 20.19 -10.93
CA PRO A 204 -10.39 21.48 -11.52
C PRO A 204 -11.18 22.42 -10.61
N LEU A 205 -12.20 21.91 -9.91
CA LEU A 205 -13.01 22.70 -8.99
C LEU A 205 -12.18 23.26 -7.82
N ALA A 206 -11.33 22.42 -7.21
CA ALA A 206 -10.48 22.86 -6.10
C ALA A 206 -9.42 23.88 -6.55
N LEU A 207 -8.86 23.69 -7.76
CA LEU A 207 -7.92 24.65 -8.35
C LEU A 207 -8.60 26.01 -8.62
N SER A 208 -9.86 25.99 -9.08
CA SER A 208 -10.66 27.19 -9.34
C SER A 208 -10.95 27.95 -8.05
N GLN A 209 -11.38 27.27 -6.99
CA GLN A 209 -11.67 27.89 -5.69
C GLN A 209 -10.41 28.39 -5.01
N ALA A 210 -9.31 27.65 -5.08
CA ALA A 210 -8.01 28.10 -4.56
C ALA A 210 -7.49 29.34 -5.28
N ALA A 211 -7.62 29.38 -6.61
CA ALA A 211 -7.22 30.55 -7.38
C ALA A 211 -8.06 31.78 -7.02
N ALA A 212 -9.40 31.63 -6.88
CA ALA A 212 -10.29 32.70 -6.44
C ALA A 212 -9.90 33.19 -5.04
N TYR A 213 -9.70 32.30 -4.08
CA TYR A 213 -9.27 32.64 -2.72
C TYR A 213 -7.95 33.44 -2.72
N LEU A 214 -6.94 33.00 -3.49
CA LEU A 214 -5.65 33.67 -3.57
C LEU A 214 -5.76 35.07 -4.20
N VAL A 215 -6.62 35.23 -5.21
CA VAL A 215 -6.87 36.53 -5.85
C VAL A 215 -7.64 37.45 -4.90
N ASP A 216 -8.69 36.95 -4.26
CA ASP A 216 -9.56 37.75 -3.37
C ASP A 216 -8.84 38.21 -2.11
N THR A 217 -8.04 37.33 -1.50
CA THR A 217 -7.31 37.62 -0.25
C THR A 217 -5.97 38.31 -0.45
N GLY A 218 -5.40 38.22 -1.65
CA GLY A 218 -4.03 38.67 -1.94
C GLY A 218 -2.93 37.87 -1.24
N GLN A 219 -3.26 36.68 -0.66
CA GLN A 219 -2.29 35.82 0.01
C GLN A 219 -1.30 35.16 -0.98
N GLY A 220 -0.13 34.73 -0.47
CA GLY A 220 0.84 33.97 -1.23
C GLY A 220 0.44 32.50 -1.37
N ILE A 221 0.93 31.82 -2.43
CA ILE A 221 0.70 30.38 -2.60
C ILE A 221 1.28 29.58 -1.41
N ALA A 222 2.42 29.99 -0.87
CA ALA A 222 3.04 29.31 0.27
C ALA A 222 2.14 29.39 1.53
N ASP A 223 1.54 30.56 1.80
CA ASP A 223 0.65 30.77 2.94
C ASP A 223 -0.64 29.94 2.80
N TYR A 224 -1.21 29.89 1.59
CA TYR A 224 -2.37 29.08 1.30
C TYR A 224 -2.09 27.58 1.44
N ARG A 225 -0.91 27.14 1.01
CA ARG A 225 -0.47 25.73 1.21
C ARG A 225 -0.28 25.41 2.69
N ALA A 226 0.24 26.36 3.48
CA ALA A 226 0.32 26.22 4.93
C ALA A 226 -1.09 26.13 5.56
N LEU A 227 -2.04 26.95 5.11
CA LEU A 227 -3.44 26.88 5.50
C LEU A 227 -4.06 25.50 5.16
N LEU A 228 -3.81 24.98 3.96
CA LEU A 228 -4.25 23.65 3.57
C LEU A 228 -3.58 22.52 4.38
N ALA A 229 -2.34 22.72 4.82
CA ALA A 229 -1.62 21.74 5.63
C ALA A 229 -2.02 21.78 7.12
N ASP A 230 -2.61 22.89 7.57
CA ASP A 230 -3.10 23.04 8.94
C ASP A 230 -4.29 22.11 9.17
N ARG A 231 -4.10 21.11 10.01
CA ARG A 231 -5.09 20.07 10.33
C ARG A 231 -6.19 20.57 11.28
N THR A 232 -6.00 21.71 11.90
CA THR A 232 -7.01 22.33 12.77
C THR A 232 -8.10 23.05 11.97
N ARG A 233 -7.87 23.25 10.66
CA ARG A 233 -8.78 23.95 9.75
C ARG A 233 -9.42 22.99 8.76
N THR A 234 -10.69 23.25 8.44
CA THR A 234 -11.46 22.48 7.46
C THR A 234 -11.21 22.97 6.03
N LEU A 235 -11.62 22.18 5.03
CA LEU A 235 -11.61 22.66 3.65
C LEU A 235 -12.52 23.86 3.42
N ALA A 236 -13.54 24.03 4.25
CA ALA A 236 -14.42 25.21 4.20
C ALA A 236 -13.67 26.49 4.60
N ASP A 237 -12.73 26.42 5.54
CA ASP A 237 -11.93 27.60 5.95
C ASP A 237 -10.94 28.06 4.86
N ALA A 238 -10.66 27.20 3.89
CA ALA A 238 -9.82 27.49 2.74
C ALA A 238 -10.62 27.80 1.46
N ALA A 239 -11.96 27.92 1.56
CA ALA A 239 -12.82 28.28 0.44
C ALA A 239 -12.96 29.81 0.33
N PRO A 240 -13.14 30.37 -0.89
CA PRO A 240 -13.42 31.79 -1.07
C PRO A 240 -14.82 32.14 -0.57
N ASP A 241 -15.02 33.41 -0.12
CA ASP A 241 -16.32 33.91 0.32
C ASP A 241 -17.39 33.85 -0.80
N HIS A 242 -16.97 34.05 -2.04
CA HIS A 242 -17.80 33.93 -3.22
C HIS A 242 -17.20 32.89 -4.18
N LEU A 243 -18.01 31.90 -4.55
CA LEU A 243 -17.58 30.82 -5.45
C LEU A 243 -17.44 31.35 -6.89
N PRO A 244 -16.33 30.99 -7.61
CA PRO A 244 -16.12 31.46 -8.99
C PRO A 244 -17.00 30.71 -10.00
N ASP A 245 -17.17 31.30 -11.20
CA ASP A 245 -17.78 30.65 -12.37
C ASP A 245 -19.21 30.11 -12.15
N ASP A 246 -20.08 30.83 -11.39
CA ASP A 246 -21.45 30.43 -11.03
C ASP A 246 -21.54 29.04 -10.34
N GLN A 247 -20.52 28.69 -9.53
CA GLN A 247 -20.54 27.46 -8.73
C GLN A 247 -21.53 27.60 -7.57
N GLU A 248 -22.42 26.62 -7.41
CA GLU A 248 -23.42 26.61 -6.34
C GLU A 248 -22.85 26.07 -5.02
N ASP A 249 -21.90 25.13 -5.09
CA ASP A 249 -21.40 24.39 -3.95
C ASP A 249 -19.87 24.51 -3.76
N ALA A 250 -19.43 24.64 -2.52
CA ALA A 250 -18.04 24.42 -2.15
C ALA A 250 -17.64 22.96 -2.38
N VAL A 251 -16.33 22.71 -2.58
CA VAL A 251 -15.79 21.38 -2.87
C VAL A 251 -16.31 20.30 -1.90
N ALA A 252 -16.39 20.60 -0.60
CA ALA A 252 -16.86 19.65 0.41
C ALA A 252 -18.36 19.34 0.29
N ALA A 253 -19.20 20.35 0.00
CA ALA A 253 -20.65 20.19 -0.12
C ALA A 253 -21.02 19.33 -1.34
N ALA A 254 -20.32 19.51 -2.47
CA ALA A 254 -20.57 18.73 -3.69
C ALA A 254 -20.42 17.21 -3.49
N TRP A 255 -19.64 16.77 -2.49
CA TRP A 255 -19.45 15.34 -2.20
C TRP A 255 -20.42 14.82 -1.15
N SER A 256 -20.88 15.63 -0.17
CA SER A 256 -21.80 15.16 0.87
C SER A 256 -23.07 14.58 0.28
N LEU A 257 -23.65 15.20 -0.74
CA LEU A 257 -24.82 14.68 -1.46
C LEU A 257 -24.55 13.32 -2.10
N SER A 258 -23.34 13.14 -2.70
CA SER A 258 -22.97 11.86 -3.28
C SER A 258 -22.75 10.78 -2.23
N VAL A 259 -22.19 11.13 -1.05
CA VAL A 259 -22.00 10.22 0.08
C VAL A 259 -23.37 9.79 0.66
N GLU A 260 -24.30 10.73 0.89
CA GLU A 260 -25.66 10.43 1.35
C GLU A 260 -26.38 9.47 0.40
N ARG A 261 -26.23 9.71 -0.90
CA ARG A 261 -26.85 8.87 -1.91
C ARG A 261 -26.21 7.48 -1.99
N ALA A 262 -24.88 7.39 -1.83
CA ALA A 262 -24.18 6.11 -1.76
C ALA A 262 -24.66 5.29 -0.57
N ASP A 263 -24.89 5.95 0.56
CA ASP A 263 -25.33 5.35 1.81
C ASP A 263 -26.77 4.81 1.74
N CYS A 264 -27.59 5.35 0.85
CA CYS A 264 -28.93 4.83 0.53
C CYS A 264 -28.92 3.62 -0.40
N LEU A 265 -27.79 3.32 -1.10
CA LEU A 265 -27.68 2.13 -1.95
C LEU A 265 -27.47 0.88 -1.10
N ARG A 266 -27.81 -0.31 -1.67
CA ARG A 266 -27.58 -1.58 -0.98
C ARG A 266 -26.12 -1.98 -1.00
N PRO A 267 -25.54 -2.40 0.15
CA PRO A 267 -26.16 -2.52 1.48
C PRO A 267 -26.29 -1.15 2.17
N VAL A 268 -27.51 -0.79 2.56
CA VAL A 268 -27.84 0.54 3.11
C VAL A 268 -27.04 0.80 4.39
N GLY A 269 -26.50 2.02 4.53
CA GLY A 269 -25.80 2.51 5.72
C GLY A 269 -24.36 2.03 5.84
N LEU A 270 -23.75 1.47 4.79
CA LEU A 270 -22.35 0.99 4.82
C LEU A 270 -21.39 1.80 3.97
N ALA A 271 -21.87 2.59 3.01
CA ALA A 271 -21.00 3.33 2.10
C ALA A 271 -20.26 4.48 2.83
N ARG A 272 -20.95 5.20 3.71
CA ARG A 272 -20.34 6.29 4.52
C ARG A 272 -19.26 5.74 5.47
N PRO A 273 -19.54 4.74 6.35
CA PRO A 273 -18.49 4.15 7.18
C PRO A 273 -17.30 3.62 6.39
N MET A 274 -17.54 3.03 5.22
CA MET A 274 -16.49 2.54 4.33
C MET A 274 -15.59 3.68 3.83
N LEU A 275 -16.18 4.80 3.43
CA LEU A 275 -15.44 6.01 3.04
C LEU A 275 -14.69 6.63 4.22
N CYS A 276 -15.27 6.61 5.41
CA CYS A 276 -14.60 7.05 6.63
C CYS A 276 -13.33 6.24 6.87
N LEU A 277 -13.42 4.91 6.84
CA LEU A 277 -12.26 4.03 6.98
C LEU A 277 -11.21 4.31 5.89
N ALA A 278 -11.64 4.39 4.63
CA ALA A 278 -10.75 4.69 3.50
C ALA A 278 -10.07 6.07 3.62
N SER A 279 -10.70 7.01 4.33
CA SER A 279 -10.16 8.37 4.47
C SER A 279 -8.91 8.47 5.34
N MET A 280 -8.61 7.45 6.14
CA MET A 280 -7.41 7.35 6.98
C MET A 280 -6.24 6.65 6.29
N LEU A 281 -6.41 6.15 5.08
CA LEU A 281 -5.48 5.29 4.37
C LEU A 281 -4.89 5.97 3.13
N ASP A 282 -3.94 5.30 2.45
CA ASP A 282 -3.25 5.87 1.28
C ASP A 282 -4.23 6.13 0.12
N PRO A 283 -4.38 7.38 -0.33
CA PRO A 283 -5.24 7.71 -1.47
C PRO A 283 -4.87 7.00 -2.77
N ASN A 284 -3.61 6.57 -2.91
CA ASN A 284 -3.08 5.99 -4.14
C ASN A 284 -3.34 4.49 -4.29
N GLY A 285 -3.78 3.81 -3.22
CA GLY A 285 -4.15 2.40 -3.32
C GLY A 285 -4.26 1.70 -1.97
N ILE A 286 -5.47 1.23 -1.70
CA ILE A 286 -5.80 0.45 -0.51
C ILE A 286 -6.19 -0.95 -0.97
N PRO A 287 -5.56 -2.01 -0.42
CA PRO A 287 -5.97 -3.38 -0.73
C PRO A 287 -7.41 -3.66 -0.25
N GLN A 288 -8.21 -4.35 -1.05
CA GLN A 288 -9.57 -4.74 -0.68
C GLN A 288 -9.60 -5.57 0.62
N ALA A 289 -8.56 -6.37 0.86
CA ALA A 289 -8.44 -7.20 2.06
C ALA A 289 -8.55 -6.39 3.35
N VAL A 290 -8.11 -5.12 3.36
CA VAL A 290 -8.25 -4.23 4.53
C VAL A 290 -9.73 -3.99 4.86
N PHE A 291 -10.56 -3.78 3.85
CA PHE A 291 -11.99 -3.50 4.03
C PHE A 291 -12.84 -4.74 4.34
N THR A 292 -12.32 -5.92 4.03
CA THR A 292 -13.00 -7.21 4.28
C THR A 292 -12.42 -7.94 5.48
N SER A 293 -11.52 -7.32 6.23
CA SER A 293 -10.96 -7.84 7.49
C SER A 293 -11.99 -7.87 8.61
N THR A 294 -11.76 -8.69 9.62
CA THR A 294 -12.68 -8.82 10.77
C THR A 294 -12.89 -7.46 11.45
N SER A 295 -11.80 -6.75 11.76
CA SER A 295 -11.87 -5.44 12.43
C SER A 295 -12.59 -4.39 11.60
N ALA A 296 -12.43 -4.39 10.26
CA ALA A 296 -13.19 -3.51 9.38
C ALA A 296 -14.70 -3.83 9.42
N LEU A 297 -15.07 -5.12 9.41
CA LEU A 297 -16.47 -5.54 9.48
C LEU A 297 -17.10 -5.17 10.83
N ASP A 298 -16.38 -5.31 11.92
CA ASP A 298 -16.83 -4.91 13.27
C ASP A 298 -17.05 -3.38 13.34
N TYR A 299 -16.12 -2.60 12.79
CA TYR A 299 -16.28 -1.15 12.68
C TYR A 299 -17.53 -0.77 11.86
N LEU A 300 -17.76 -1.43 10.73
CA LEU A 300 -18.95 -1.21 9.89
C LEU A 300 -20.24 -1.55 10.65
N ALA A 301 -20.24 -2.64 11.42
CA ALA A 301 -21.39 -3.05 12.25
C ALA A 301 -21.72 -2.01 13.31
N LEU A 302 -20.72 -1.58 14.07
CA LEU A 302 -20.86 -0.58 15.14
C LEU A 302 -21.35 0.78 14.60
N THR A 303 -20.75 1.25 13.51
CA THR A 303 -21.09 2.55 12.93
C THR A 303 -22.50 2.55 12.33
N ARG A 304 -22.89 1.46 11.66
CA ARG A 304 -24.26 1.29 11.13
C ARG A 304 -25.31 1.33 12.22
N ALA A 305 -25.04 0.74 13.39
CA ALA A 305 -25.96 0.76 14.53
C ALA A 305 -26.17 2.19 15.08
N HIS A 306 -25.15 3.06 15.03
CA HIS A 306 -25.23 4.43 15.52
C HIS A 306 -25.92 5.39 14.54
N THR A 307 -25.83 5.17 13.22
CA THR A 307 -26.45 6.03 12.21
C THR A 307 -27.95 5.81 12.08
N HIS A 308 -28.50 4.71 12.60
CA HIS A 308 -29.92 4.39 12.62
C HIS A 308 -30.43 4.03 14.04
N PRO A 309 -30.39 4.95 15.03
CA PRO A 309 -30.80 4.65 16.42
C PRO A 309 -32.30 4.49 16.63
N GLY A 310 -33.10 4.57 15.59
CA GLY A 310 -34.55 4.41 15.66
C GLY A 310 -35.02 3.52 14.51
N GLY A 311 -35.00 2.22 14.71
CA GLY A 311 -35.43 1.21 13.75
C GLY A 311 -36.85 1.40 13.21
N VAL A 312 -37.07 2.45 12.41
CA VAL A 312 -38.15 2.47 11.46
C VAL A 312 -37.64 1.73 10.24
N PRO A 313 -38.07 0.50 9.96
CA PRO A 313 -37.69 -0.20 8.75
C PRO A 313 -38.10 0.67 7.56
N ALA A 314 -37.17 0.93 6.62
CA ALA A 314 -37.58 1.45 5.32
C ALA A 314 -38.73 0.58 4.79
N PRO A 315 -39.77 1.13 4.16
CA PRO A 315 -41.01 0.41 3.82
C PRO A 315 -40.83 -0.84 2.94
N HIS A 316 -39.62 -1.21 2.59
CA HIS A 316 -39.24 -2.39 1.81
C HIS A 316 -38.00 -3.13 2.33
N ALA A 317 -37.62 -2.99 3.60
CA ALA A 317 -36.58 -3.81 4.19
C ALA A 317 -37.14 -5.21 4.48
N PRO A 318 -36.52 -6.31 3.95
CA PRO A 318 -36.94 -7.65 4.33
C PRO A 318 -36.66 -7.84 5.84
N ALA A 319 -37.66 -8.40 6.54
CA ALA A 319 -37.56 -8.78 7.95
C ALA A 319 -36.34 -9.72 8.10
N GLY A 320 -35.26 -9.24 8.77
CA GLY A 320 -34.01 -9.99 8.96
C GLY A 320 -32.72 -9.18 8.87
N ALA A 321 -32.77 -7.86 8.67
CA ALA A 321 -31.59 -7.01 8.44
C ALA A 321 -30.81 -6.63 9.73
N SER A 322 -30.69 -7.54 10.70
CA SER A 322 -29.87 -7.38 11.92
C SER A 322 -28.64 -8.31 11.93
N SER A 323 -28.22 -8.84 10.80
CA SER A 323 -26.97 -9.62 10.75
C SER A 323 -25.76 -8.70 10.63
N ALA A 324 -24.66 -9.05 11.30
CA ALA A 324 -23.37 -8.39 11.15
C ALA A 324 -22.98 -8.31 9.66
N PRO A 325 -22.37 -7.20 9.20
CA PRO A 325 -21.90 -7.08 7.84
C PRO A 325 -20.92 -8.19 7.47
N THR A 326 -21.07 -8.72 6.27
CA THR A 326 -20.17 -9.74 5.72
C THR A 326 -19.10 -9.12 4.83
N ALA A 327 -18.04 -9.87 4.50
CA ALA A 327 -17.03 -9.45 3.50
C ALA A 327 -17.69 -9.08 2.13
N GLN A 328 -18.76 -9.80 1.77
CA GLN A 328 -19.53 -9.49 0.55
C GLN A 328 -20.24 -8.12 0.67
N ASP A 329 -20.79 -7.80 1.83
CA ASP A 329 -21.43 -6.50 2.07
C ASP A 329 -20.40 -5.36 1.99
N ALA A 330 -19.19 -5.56 2.51
CA ALA A 330 -18.10 -4.58 2.37
C ALA A 330 -17.74 -4.32 0.90
N VAL A 331 -17.62 -5.37 0.08
CA VAL A 331 -17.37 -5.23 -1.36
C VAL A 331 -18.51 -4.52 -2.07
N LEU A 332 -19.76 -4.81 -1.70
CA LEU A 332 -20.94 -4.11 -2.26
C LEU A 332 -20.97 -2.63 -1.84
N ALA A 333 -20.56 -2.28 -0.63
CA ALA A 333 -20.44 -0.90 -0.17
C ALA A 333 -19.37 -0.12 -0.96
N LEU A 334 -18.21 -0.75 -1.22
CA LEU A 334 -17.18 -0.17 -2.10
C LEU A 334 -17.73 0.06 -3.51
N ARG A 335 -18.50 -0.89 -4.06
CA ARG A 335 -19.14 -0.73 -5.35
C ARG A 335 -20.19 0.38 -5.36
N ALA A 336 -20.96 0.54 -4.28
CA ALA A 336 -21.92 1.64 -4.13
C ALA A 336 -21.21 3.01 -4.19
N ALA A 337 -20.11 3.18 -3.46
CA ALA A 337 -19.30 4.39 -3.51
C ALA A 337 -18.65 4.60 -4.88
N HIS A 338 -18.15 3.54 -5.53
CA HIS A 338 -17.62 3.58 -6.90
C HIS A 338 -18.66 4.02 -7.93
N ARG A 339 -19.88 3.53 -7.85
CA ARG A 339 -20.99 3.91 -8.75
C ARG A 339 -21.30 5.41 -8.72
N LEU A 340 -21.05 6.07 -7.59
CA LEU A 340 -21.20 7.51 -7.43
C LEU A 340 -19.88 8.29 -7.58
N SER A 341 -18.85 7.66 -8.14
CA SER A 341 -17.53 8.25 -8.39
C SER A 341 -16.87 8.86 -7.16
N LEU A 342 -17.15 8.36 -5.95
CA LEU A 342 -16.51 8.77 -4.70
C LEU A 342 -15.14 8.11 -4.51
N LEU A 343 -14.97 6.95 -5.11
CA LEU A 343 -13.72 6.21 -5.15
C LEU A 343 -13.62 5.42 -6.46
N ASP A 344 -12.41 4.99 -6.80
CA ASP A 344 -12.18 3.99 -7.84
C ASP A 344 -12.00 2.63 -7.19
N HIS A 345 -12.74 1.63 -7.68
CA HIS A 345 -12.64 0.23 -7.25
C HIS A 345 -12.37 -0.64 -8.47
N THR A 346 -11.14 -1.14 -8.59
CA THR A 346 -10.67 -1.97 -9.71
C THR A 346 -10.31 -3.35 -9.19
N LEU A 347 -10.75 -4.41 -9.86
CA LEU A 347 -10.48 -5.80 -9.48
C LEU A 347 -9.22 -6.36 -10.16
N ASP A 348 -8.66 -5.64 -11.15
CA ASP A 348 -7.51 -6.09 -11.94
C ASP A 348 -6.18 -6.03 -11.17
N ASP A 349 -6.11 -5.24 -10.12
CA ASP A 349 -4.94 -5.13 -9.24
C ASP A 349 -5.34 -5.39 -7.78
N HIS A 350 -5.10 -6.61 -7.28
CA HIS A 350 -5.43 -7.02 -5.90
C HIS A 350 -4.68 -6.22 -4.82
N VAL A 351 -3.63 -5.50 -5.20
CA VAL A 351 -2.79 -4.71 -4.28
C VAL A 351 -3.33 -3.29 -4.09
N ARG A 352 -3.83 -2.68 -5.17
CA ARG A 352 -4.31 -1.28 -5.18
C ARG A 352 -5.74 -1.21 -5.66
N THR A 353 -6.59 -2.00 -5.05
CA THR A 353 -7.97 -2.22 -5.49
C THR A 353 -8.84 -0.97 -5.33
N VAL A 354 -8.61 -0.20 -4.25
CA VAL A 354 -9.41 0.99 -3.92
C VAL A 354 -8.54 2.23 -3.93
N ARG A 355 -9.00 3.28 -4.63
CA ARG A 355 -8.36 4.61 -4.61
C ARG A 355 -9.40 5.66 -4.30
N VAL A 356 -9.05 6.60 -3.42
CA VAL A 356 -9.93 7.69 -3.02
C VAL A 356 -9.20 9.01 -3.21
N HIS A 357 -9.82 9.95 -3.90
CA HIS A 357 -9.21 11.26 -4.09
C HIS A 357 -8.92 11.93 -2.74
N GLN A 358 -7.71 12.48 -2.57
CA GLN A 358 -7.25 13.02 -1.28
C GLN A 358 -8.16 14.11 -0.68
N LEU A 359 -8.81 14.94 -1.52
CA LEU A 359 -9.76 15.94 -1.04
C LEU A 359 -11.09 15.32 -0.59
N VAL A 360 -11.54 14.21 -1.20
CA VAL A 360 -12.69 13.43 -0.72
C VAL A 360 -12.38 12.84 0.65
N GLN A 361 -11.18 12.27 0.81
CA GLN A 361 -10.72 11.78 2.12
C GLN A 361 -10.69 12.89 3.16
N ARG A 362 -10.13 14.07 2.82
CA ARG A 362 -10.07 15.20 3.73
C ARG A 362 -11.46 15.70 4.10
N ALA A 363 -12.35 15.94 3.13
CA ALA A 363 -13.72 16.36 3.40
C ALA A 363 -14.46 15.37 4.31
N THR A 364 -14.22 14.07 4.12
CA THR A 364 -14.78 13.01 4.97
C THR A 364 -14.27 13.14 6.41
N ARG A 365 -12.96 13.31 6.62
CA ARG A 365 -12.40 13.51 7.98
C ARG A 365 -12.85 14.80 8.63
N ASP A 366 -12.90 15.90 7.87
CA ASP A 366 -13.31 17.22 8.37
C ASP A 366 -14.78 17.21 8.84
N SER A 367 -15.62 16.33 8.30
CA SER A 367 -17.02 16.18 8.71
C SER A 367 -17.22 15.40 10.01
N LEU A 368 -16.16 14.80 10.58
CA LEU A 368 -16.25 13.92 11.74
C LEU A 368 -15.78 14.63 13.03
N PRO A 369 -16.44 14.42 14.15
CA PRO A 369 -15.95 14.86 15.45
C PRO A 369 -14.66 14.13 15.86
N ALA A 370 -13.84 14.72 16.74
CA ALA A 370 -12.53 14.20 17.13
C ALA A 370 -12.60 12.74 17.65
N ASP A 371 -13.59 12.43 18.48
CA ASP A 371 -13.75 11.06 19.02
C ASP A 371 -14.05 10.03 17.93
N ALA A 372 -14.86 10.40 16.93
CA ALA A 372 -15.14 9.52 15.81
C ALA A 372 -13.88 9.30 14.94
N ARG A 373 -13.05 10.34 14.75
CA ARG A 373 -11.77 10.23 14.04
C ARG A 373 -10.81 9.29 14.77
N ARG A 374 -10.73 9.36 16.11
CA ARG A 374 -9.91 8.45 16.92
C ARG A 374 -10.34 6.99 16.75
N HIS A 375 -11.62 6.70 16.92
CA HIS A 375 -12.14 5.34 16.73
C HIS A 375 -11.89 4.82 15.33
N MET A 376 -12.03 5.68 14.31
CA MET A 376 -11.76 5.35 12.93
C MET A 376 -10.27 5.07 12.69
N ALA A 377 -9.35 5.83 13.31
CA ALA A 377 -7.91 5.60 13.22
C ALA A 377 -7.52 4.23 13.80
N HIS A 378 -8.07 3.86 14.97
CA HIS A 378 -7.89 2.54 15.56
C HIS A 378 -8.47 1.42 14.67
N ALA A 379 -9.70 1.57 14.19
CA ALA A 379 -10.31 0.59 13.30
C ALA A 379 -9.51 0.39 12.00
N ALA A 380 -8.94 1.47 11.44
CA ALA A 380 -8.07 1.38 10.27
C ALA A 380 -6.75 0.67 10.59
N ALA A 381 -6.19 0.89 11.77
CA ALA A 381 -4.98 0.24 12.25
C ALA A 381 -5.18 -1.26 12.47
N ASP A 382 -6.28 -1.63 13.13
CA ASP A 382 -6.67 -3.03 13.34
C ASP A 382 -6.97 -3.74 12.00
N ALA A 383 -7.70 -3.07 11.10
CA ALA A 383 -7.99 -3.61 9.78
C ALA A 383 -6.73 -3.86 8.92
N LEU A 384 -5.73 -2.98 9.03
CA LEU A 384 -4.42 -3.20 8.41
C LEU A 384 -3.70 -4.39 9.06
N MET A 385 -3.76 -4.52 10.39
CA MET A 385 -3.12 -5.61 11.11
C MET A 385 -3.73 -6.96 10.75
N ASP A 386 -5.06 -7.06 10.67
CA ASP A 386 -5.78 -8.27 10.26
C ASP A 386 -5.49 -8.66 8.80
N ALA A 387 -5.37 -7.66 7.91
CA ALA A 387 -5.04 -7.91 6.51
C ALA A 387 -3.58 -8.32 6.30
N TRP A 388 -2.72 -8.15 7.31
CA TRP A 388 -1.30 -8.44 7.19
C TRP A 388 -1.04 -9.94 7.23
N PRO A 389 -0.47 -10.55 6.17
CA PRO A 389 -0.19 -11.98 6.16
C PRO A 389 0.94 -12.33 7.14
N GLU A 390 0.90 -13.54 7.70
CA GLU A 390 1.99 -14.07 8.54
C GLU A 390 3.31 -14.13 7.76
N SER A 391 3.26 -14.52 6.50
CA SER A 391 4.41 -14.59 5.60
C SER A 391 4.23 -13.68 4.40
N GLU A 392 5.14 -12.73 4.21
CA GLU A 392 5.09 -11.73 3.15
C GLU A 392 5.66 -12.28 1.83
N LEU A 393 4.95 -13.22 1.23
CA LEU A 393 5.33 -13.78 -0.08
C LEU A 393 5.07 -12.82 -1.24
N ASP A 394 4.05 -11.98 -1.11
CA ASP A 394 3.77 -10.89 -2.06
C ASP A 394 4.38 -9.58 -1.56
N THR A 395 5.53 -9.24 -2.12
CA THR A 395 6.28 -8.03 -1.76
C THR A 395 5.53 -6.75 -2.11
N ARG A 396 4.69 -6.75 -3.18
CA ARG A 396 3.88 -5.60 -3.58
C ARG A 396 2.74 -5.38 -2.59
N PHE A 397 2.11 -6.45 -2.13
CA PHE A 397 1.05 -6.39 -1.12
C PHE A 397 1.59 -5.88 0.22
N ALA A 398 2.72 -6.42 0.69
CA ALA A 398 3.38 -5.92 1.90
C ALA A 398 3.78 -4.44 1.78
N GLN A 399 4.28 -4.01 0.62
CA GLN A 399 4.58 -2.61 0.34
C GLN A 399 3.34 -1.72 0.40
N ALA A 400 2.21 -2.18 -0.12
CA ALA A 400 0.94 -1.44 -0.04
C ALA A 400 0.47 -1.30 1.41
N LEU A 401 0.56 -2.35 2.24
CA LEU A 401 0.21 -2.29 3.67
C LEU A 401 1.12 -1.32 4.43
N ARG A 402 2.43 -1.31 4.15
CA ARG A 402 3.37 -0.32 4.72
C ARG A 402 3.01 1.11 4.33
N ALA A 403 2.68 1.36 3.06
CA ALA A 403 2.27 2.68 2.58
C ALA A 403 0.99 3.16 3.27
N ASN A 404 0.00 2.28 3.41
CA ASN A 404 -1.24 2.57 4.13
C ASN A 404 -1.01 2.82 5.63
N THR A 405 -0.12 2.06 6.27
CA THR A 405 0.27 2.30 7.67
C THR A 405 0.98 3.64 7.84
N SER A 406 1.85 4.01 6.89
CA SER A 406 2.53 5.32 6.91
C SER A 406 1.54 6.47 6.73
N ALA A 407 0.56 6.34 5.82
CA ALA A 407 -0.50 7.32 5.63
C ALA A 407 -1.34 7.47 6.90
N LEU A 408 -1.76 6.36 7.51
CA LEU A 408 -2.50 6.35 8.77
C LEU A 408 -1.71 7.03 9.90
N ALA A 409 -0.44 6.66 10.10
CA ALA A 409 0.42 7.25 11.13
C ALA A 409 0.70 8.75 10.91
N HIS A 410 0.56 9.22 9.67
CA HIS A 410 0.64 10.64 9.32
C HIS A 410 -0.69 11.37 9.55
N LEU A 411 -1.83 10.73 9.32
CA LEU A 411 -3.18 11.33 9.40
C LEU A 411 -3.80 11.23 10.81
N ALA A 412 -3.47 10.21 11.59
CA ALA A 412 -3.88 10.12 12.98
C ALA A 412 -3.30 11.28 13.79
N GLU A 413 -4.14 11.94 14.57
CA GLU A 413 -3.69 13.02 15.45
C GLU A 413 -2.82 12.41 16.54
N GLY A 414 -1.66 13.01 16.76
CA GLY A 414 -0.52 12.60 17.59
C GLY A 414 -0.69 11.50 18.63
N ALA A 415 -1.71 11.56 19.48
CA ALA A 415 -1.93 10.59 20.54
C ALA A 415 -2.79 9.38 20.15
N ASP A 416 -3.48 9.39 19.00
CA ASP A 416 -4.52 8.38 18.72
C ASP A 416 -3.96 6.95 18.65
N LEU A 417 -2.79 6.75 18.04
CA LEU A 417 -2.17 5.42 17.95
C LEU A 417 -1.24 5.08 19.14
N TYR A 418 -1.26 5.95 20.17
CA TYR A 418 -0.42 5.82 21.38
C TYR A 418 -1.23 5.91 22.67
N SER A 419 -2.57 6.01 22.63
CA SER A 419 -3.42 6.24 23.83
C SER A 419 -3.34 5.11 24.86
N ASP A 420 -3.29 3.87 24.42
CA ASP A 420 -3.22 2.67 25.26
C ASP A 420 -1.90 1.90 25.08
N GLY A 421 -0.85 2.58 24.63
CA GLY A 421 0.39 2.02 24.17
C GLY A 421 0.56 2.21 22.66
N VAL A 422 1.70 1.81 22.14
CA VAL A 422 1.97 1.89 20.69
C VAL A 422 1.18 0.84 19.93
N HIS A 423 0.34 1.27 18.99
CA HIS A 423 -0.45 0.32 18.20
C HIS A 423 0.43 -0.68 17.43
N HIS A 424 0.09 -1.95 17.48
CA HIS A 424 0.90 -3.06 16.94
C HIS A 424 1.20 -2.96 15.45
N VAL A 425 0.32 -2.32 14.66
CA VAL A 425 0.54 -2.12 13.22
C VAL A 425 1.82 -1.35 12.92
N LEU A 426 2.21 -0.40 13.80
CA LEU A 426 3.44 0.38 13.64
C LEU A 426 4.69 -0.50 13.80
N TYR A 427 4.67 -1.43 14.75
CA TYR A 427 5.73 -2.43 14.89
C TYR A 427 5.75 -3.41 13.71
N ARG A 428 4.57 -3.79 13.21
CA ARG A 428 4.47 -4.71 12.08
C ARG A 428 5.06 -4.10 10.80
N ALA A 429 4.78 -2.81 10.55
CA ALA A 429 5.33 -2.08 9.42
C ALA A 429 6.86 -1.99 9.48
N GLY A 430 7.43 -1.64 10.65
CA GLY A 430 8.88 -1.58 10.83
C GLY A 430 9.56 -2.94 10.67
N ARG A 431 8.96 -4.01 11.19
CA ARG A 431 9.48 -5.37 11.00
C ARG A 431 9.41 -5.80 9.53
N SER A 432 8.32 -5.48 8.83
CA SER A 432 8.16 -5.76 7.42
C SER A 432 9.26 -5.12 6.56
N LEU A 433 9.68 -3.89 6.90
CA LEU A 433 10.83 -3.25 6.25
C LEU A 433 12.11 -4.08 6.46
N GLY A 434 12.42 -4.45 7.69
CA GLY A 434 13.60 -5.26 7.98
C GLY A 434 13.55 -6.65 7.36
N GLU A 435 12.38 -7.30 7.41
CA GLU A 435 12.15 -8.63 6.82
C GLU A 435 12.27 -8.64 5.30
N SER A 436 12.00 -7.51 4.64
CA SER A 436 12.24 -7.31 3.21
C SER A 436 13.68 -6.91 2.86
N GLY A 437 14.60 -6.87 3.85
CA GLY A 437 16.01 -6.52 3.67
C GLY A 437 16.30 -5.01 3.64
N GLN A 438 15.29 -4.16 3.90
CA GLN A 438 15.42 -2.71 3.95
C GLN A 438 15.85 -2.27 5.35
N PHE A 439 17.02 -2.71 5.80
CA PHE A 439 17.46 -2.54 7.19
C PHE A 439 17.60 -1.09 7.62
N ALA A 440 18.16 -0.22 6.76
CA ALA A 440 18.28 1.21 7.05
C ALA A 440 16.91 1.86 7.25
N ALA A 441 15.96 1.57 6.38
CA ALA A 441 14.58 2.07 6.51
C ALA A 441 13.88 1.54 7.77
N ALA A 442 14.16 0.30 8.17
CA ALA A 442 13.66 -0.25 9.44
C ALA A 442 14.25 0.48 10.66
N VAL A 443 15.54 0.79 10.63
CA VAL A 443 16.22 1.60 11.69
C VAL A 443 15.57 2.97 11.81
N ASP A 444 15.38 3.66 10.68
CA ASP A 444 14.77 5.01 10.66
C ASP A 444 13.32 4.97 11.16
N HIS A 445 12.55 3.95 10.74
CA HIS A 445 11.18 3.75 11.20
C HIS A 445 11.12 3.54 12.73
N PHE A 446 11.94 2.65 13.29
CA PHE A 446 11.95 2.38 14.74
C PHE A 446 12.54 3.52 15.55
N ARG A 447 13.45 4.32 14.98
CA ARG A 447 13.92 5.56 15.61
C ARG A 447 12.79 6.56 15.74
N ALA A 448 12.07 6.84 14.65
CA ALA A 448 10.93 7.74 14.69
C ALA A 448 9.79 7.21 15.59
N LEU A 449 9.58 5.88 15.63
CA LEU A 449 8.61 5.26 16.53
C LEU A 449 9.00 5.44 17.99
N HIS A 450 10.31 5.26 18.32
CA HIS A 450 10.84 5.50 19.65
C HIS A 450 10.64 6.95 20.08
N GLU A 451 11.01 7.93 19.24
CA GLU A 451 10.88 9.35 19.55
C GLU A 451 9.42 9.74 19.84
N LYS A 452 8.47 9.23 19.06
CA LYS A 452 7.04 9.44 19.30
C LYS A 452 6.54 8.72 20.55
N ALA A 453 6.95 7.47 20.76
CA ALA A 453 6.58 6.72 21.97
C ALA A 453 7.12 7.39 23.23
N ASP A 454 8.36 7.91 23.21
CA ASP A 454 8.93 8.68 24.30
C ASP A 454 8.14 9.96 24.58
N HIS A 455 7.74 10.67 23.54
CA HIS A 455 6.96 11.90 23.66
C HIS A 455 5.55 11.66 24.27
N TYR A 456 4.85 10.60 23.87
CA TYR A 456 3.45 10.36 24.30
C TYR A 456 3.33 9.49 25.54
N LEU A 457 4.26 8.54 25.73
CA LEU A 457 4.18 7.52 26.79
C LEU A 457 5.29 7.69 27.83
N GLY A 458 6.38 8.39 27.47
CA GLY A 458 7.56 8.55 28.31
C GLY A 458 8.66 7.51 28.09
N ALA A 459 9.89 7.85 28.48
CA ALA A 459 11.10 7.06 28.23
C ALA A 459 11.09 5.65 28.87
N ASP A 460 10.39 5.52 29.99
CA ASP A 460 10.34 4.29 30.79
C ASP A 460 9.17 3.36 30.40
N HIS A 461 8.30 3.78 29.46
CA HIS A 461 7.18 2.96 29.03
C HIS A 461 7.65 1.68 28.33
N PRO A 462 7.00 0.52 28.58
CA PRO A 462 7.37 -0.75 27.94
C PRO A 462 7.49 -0.68 26.42
N ASP A 463 6.57 0.01 25.75
CA ASP A 463 6.59 0.16 24.30
C ASP A 463 7.70 1.08 23.81
N THR A 464 8.06 2.13 24.55
CA THR A 464 9.22 2.96 24.25
C THR A 464 10.50 2.12 24.29
N LEU A 465 10.65 1.29 25.33
CA LEU A 465 11.77 0.36 25.46
C LEU A 465 11.74 -0.74 24.37
N ALA A 466 10.55 -1.19 23.94
CA ALA A 466 10.40 -2.15 22.84
C ALA A 466 10.78 -1.53 21.49
N ALA A 467 10.43 -0.28 21.21
CA ALA A 467 10.85 0.43 20.01
C ALA A 467 12.38 0.59 19.94
N ARG A 468 13.04 0.94 21.08
CA ARG A 468 14.51 0.98 21.19
C ARG A 468 15.14 -0.39 20.92
N ASN A 469 14.56 -1.46 21.47
CA ASN A 469 15.02 -2.83 21.24
C ASN A 469 15.02 -3.19 19.73
N ASN A 470 13.94 -2.87 19.03
CA ASN A 470 13.84 -3.13 17.59
C ASN A 470 14.80 -2.25 16.78
N CYS A 471 14.94 -0.96 17.13
CA CYS A 471 15.89 -0.06 16.50
C CYS A 471 17.33 -0.59 16.62
N ALA A 472 17.75 -1.00 17.84
CA ALA A 472 19.06 -1.57 18.08
C ALA A 472 19.27 -2.90 17.31
N SER A 473 18.24 -3.76 17.24
CA SER A 473 18.33 -5.02 16.51
C SER A 473 18.54 -4.78 15.01
N TRP A 474 17.75 -3.91 14.38
CA TRP A 474 17.87 -3.61 12.95
C TRP A 474 19.15 -2.85 12.61
N ARG A 475 19.68 -2.03 13.54
CA ARG A 475 21.00 -1.41 13.42
C ARG A 475 22.12 -2.45 13.26
N GLY A 476 22.06 -3.49 14.08
CA GLY A 476 22.99 -4.62 13.96
C GLY A 476 22.85 -5.39 12.66
N GLU A 477 21.60 -5.66 12.20
CA GLU A 477 21.33 -6.31 10.92
C GLU A 477 21.78 -5.43 9.72
N ALA A 478 21.80 -4.10 9.88
CA ALA A 478 22.34 -3.17 8.89
C ALA A 478 23.88 -3.18 8.83
N GLY A 479 24.56 -3.96 9.69
CA GLY A 479 26.02 -4.11 9.71
C GLY A 479 26.74 -3.39 10.84
N ASP A 480 26.07 -2.56 11.64
CA ASP A 480 26.65 -1.88 12.79
C ASP A 480 26.45 -2.70 14.08
N ALA A 481 27.13 -3.84 14.17
CA ALA A 481 27.06 -4.73 15.33
C ALA A 481 27.58 -4.08 16.62
N ALA A 482 28.60 -3.24 16.52
CA ALA A 482 29.17 -2.54 17.67
C ALA A 482 28.18 -1.51 18.24
N GLY A 483 27.62 -0.67 17.38
CA GLY A 483 26.60 0.30 17.80
C GLY A 483 25.31 -0.35 18.28
N ALA A 484 24.94 -1.52 17.76
CA ALA A 484 23.84 -2.32 18.31
C ALA A 484 24.15 -2.81 19.72
N ALA A 485 25.36 -3.31 19.96
CA ALA A 485 25.80 -3.77 21.29
C ALA A 485 25.78 -2.62 22.32
N ASP A 486 26.23 -1.43 21.93
CA ASP A 486 26.21 -0.25 22.81
C ASP A 486 24.76 0.16 23.14
N ALA A 487 23.88 0.23 22.13
CA ALA A 487 22.46 0.54 22.33
C ALA A 487 21.75 -0.50 23.23
N PHE A 488 22.08 -1.79 23.08
CA PHE A 488 21.56 -2.81 24.00
C PHE A 488 22.13 -2.72 25.39
N ALA A 489 23.39 -2.27 25.59
CA ALA A 489 23.97 -2.08 26.92
C ALA A 489 23.21 -0.99 27.69
N GLU A 490 22.89 0.14 27.03
CA GLU A 490 22.06 1.20 27.60
C GLU A 490 20.64 0.68 27.91
N LEU A 491 20.02 -0.01 26.96
CA LEU A 491 18.66 -0.56 27.13
C LEU A 491 18.58 -1.55 28.31
N VAL A 492 19.60 -2.41 28.50
CA VAL A 492 19.68 -3.33 29.64
C VAL A 492 19.75 -2.56 30.95
N SER A 493 20.53 -1.46 31.02
CA SER A 493 20.61 -0.60 32.19
C SER A 493 19.25 -0.01 32.55
N ASP A 494 18.53 0.56 31.54
CA ASP A 494 17.24 1.16 31.75
C ASP A 494 16.16 0.11 32.14
N ARG A 495 16.10 -1.04 31.47
CA ARG A 495 15.16 -2.12 31.83
C ARG A 495 15.42 -2.67 33.24
N ARG A 496 16.71 -2.79 33.65
CA ARG A 496 17.03 -3.18 35.05
C ARG A 496 16.49 -2.18 36.06
N ARG A 497 16.59 -0.87 35.75
CA ARG A 497 16.09 0.20 36.61
C ARG A 497 14.58 0.20 36.70
N VAL A 498 13.89 0.02 35.55
CA VAL A 498 12.44 0.18 35.45
C VAL A 498 11.70 -1.11 35.80
N GLN A 499 12.13 -2.24 35.27
CA GLN A 499 11.44 -3.53 35.36
C GLN A 499 12.09 -4.53 36.32
N GLY A 500 13.36 -4.29 36.67
CA GLY A 500 14.15 -5.23 37.48
C GLY A 500 15.05 -6.16 36.69
N ALA A 501 16.00 -6.78 37.36
CA ALA A 501 17.06 -7.62 36.76
C ALA A 501 16.50 -8.94 36.15
N ASP A 502 15.44 -9.48 36.77
CA ASP A 502 14.88 -10.80 36.47
C ASP A 502 13.62 -10.71 35.54
N HIS A 503 13.23 -9.50 35.16
CA HIS A 503 12.11 -9.32 34.23
C HIS A 503 12.39 -9.97 32.88
N PRO A 504 11.42 -10.68 32.26
CA PRO A 504 11.62 -11.37 30.97
C PRO A 504 12.22 -10.49 29.88
N ASP A 505 11.77 -9.25 29.76
CA ASP A 505 12.30 -8.31 28.75
C ASP A 505 13.73 -7.85 29.06
N THR A 506 14.10 -7.72 30.35
CA THR A 506 15.47 -7.42 30.75
C THR A 506 16.39 -8.57 30.36
N LEU A 507 15.97 -9.81 30.62
CA LEU A 507 16.69 -11.02 30.26
C LEU A 507 16.81 -11.17 28.72
N ALA A 508 15.75 -10.86 27.97
CA ALA A 508 15.77 -10.82 26.50
C ALA A 508 16.75 -9.75 25.96
N ALA A 509 16.77 -8.57 26.56
CA ALA A 509 17.72 -7.52 26.17
C ALA A 509 19.18 -7.93 26.47
N ARG A 510 19.44 -8.64 27.59
CA ARG A 510 20.77 -9.21 27.93
C ARG A 510 21.18 -10.27 26.89
N HIS A 511 20.27 -11.11 26.44
CA HIS A 511 20.53 -12.07 25.37
C HIS A 511 20.92 -11.36 24.06
N ASN A 512 20.18 -10.34 23.65
CA ASN A 512 20.48 -9.56 22.44
C ASN A 512 21.82 -8.81 22.58
N LEU A 513 22.11 -8.24 23.73
CA LEU A 513 23.41 -7.62 24.02
C LEU A 513 24.57 -8.62 23.83
N ALA A 514 24.43 -9.81 24.39
CA ALA A 514 25.47 -10.85 24.23
C ALA A 514 25.61 -11.25 22.75
N ARG A 515 24.49 -11.42 22.01
CA ARG A 515 24.51 -11.70 20.59
C ARG A 515 25.31 -10.64 19.83
N TRP A 516 24.97 -9.36 19.98
CA TRP A 516 25.61 -8.29 19.21
C TRP A 516 27.05 -8.04 19.62
N ARG A 517 27.42 -8.27 20.88
CA ARG A 517 28.84 -8.29 21.30
C ARG A 517 29.63 -9.38 20.60
N GLY A 518 29.07 -10.57 20.45
CA GLY A 518 29.68 -11.66 19.69
C GLY A 518 29.86 -11.30 18.21
N GLU A 519 28.84 -10.73 17.59
CA GLU A 519 28.88 -10.27 16.20
C GLU A 519 29.88 -9.12 15.98
N ALA A 520 30.10 -8.27 17.00
CA ALA A 520 31.10 -7.23 17.00
C ALA A 520 32.54 -7.77 17.25
N GLY A 521 32.74 -9.10 17.30
CA GLY A 521 34.04 -9.75 17.46
C GLY A 521 34.39 -10.11 18.92
N HIS A 522 33.55 -9.79 19.89
CA HIS A 522 33.80 -10.09 21.32
C HIS A 522 33.20 -11.45 21.74
N MET A 523 33.46 -12.50 20.95
CA MET A 523 32.85 -13.84 21.09
C MET A 523 33.02 -14.45 22.49
N ALA A 524 34.22 -14.34 23.10
CA ALA A 524 34.48 -14.88 24.44
C ALA A 524 33.62 -14.19 25.52
N LYS A 525 33.46 -12.85 25.43
CA LYS A 525 32.60 -12.10 26.35
C LYS A 525 31.11 -12.44 26.13
N ALA A 526 30.72 -12.67 24.89
CA ALA A 526 29.37 -13.10 24.55
C ALA A 526 29.04 -14.48 25.15
N ALA A 527 29.94 -15.44 24.97
CA ALA A 527 29.77 -16.79 25.52
C ALA A 527 29.71 -16.78 27.06
N ALA A 528 30.58 -16.00 27.72
CA ALA A 528 30.58 -15.86 29.19
C ALA A 528 29.24 -15.25 29.68
N ALA A 529 28.78 -14.17 29.05
CA ALA A 529 27.51 -13.51 29.41
C ALA A 529 26.31 -14.43 29.21
N LEU A 530 26.30 -15.24 28.14
CA LEU A 530 25.23 -16.22 27.91
C LEU A 530 25.27 -17.38 28.90
N ALA A 531 26.47 -17.84 29.33
CA ALA A 531 26.57 -18.86 30.35
C ALA A 531 25.94 -18.39 31.67
N GLU A 532 26.29 -17.16 32.13
CA GLU A 532 25.65 -16.54 33.27
C GLU A 532 24.14 -16.39 33.11
N LEU A 533 23.69 -15.99 31.90
CA LEU A 533 22.28 -15.79 31.61
C LEU A 533 21.49 -17.11 31.65
N VAL A 534 22.08 -18.23 31.20
CA VAL A 534 21.46 -19.58 31.31
C VAL A 534 21.18 -19.92 32.78
N GLU A 535 22.14 -19.66 33.70
CA GLU A 535 21.97 -19.92 35.13
C GLU A 535 20.83 -19.06 35.71
N VAL A 536 20.81 -17.76 35.38
CA VAL A 536 19.77 -16.83 35.83
C VAL A 536 18.39 -17.27 35.32
N GLN A 537 18.27 -17.51 34.00
CA GLN A 537 16.99 -17.91 33.44
C GLN A 537 16.50 -19.29 33.92
N SER A 538 17.41 -20.24 34.13
CA SER A 538 17.04 -21.55 34.67
C SER A 538 16.46 -21.42 36.10
N ARG A 539 16.99 -20.48 36.89
CA ARG A 539 16.51 -20.19 38.26
C ARG A 539 15.15 -19.44 38.23
N VAL A 540 15.00 -18.45 37.32
CA VAL A 540 13.85 -17.54 37.30
C VAL A 540 12.66 -18.14 36.53
N GLN A 541 12.91 -18.72 35.36
CA GLN A 541 11.89 -19.21 34.45
C GLN A 541 11.83 -20.75 34.39
N GLY A 542 12.89 -21.43 34.79
CA GLY A 542 13.06 -22.87 34.69
C GLY A 542 13.95 -23.29 33.52
N ALA A 543 14.57 -24.48 33.66
CA ALA A 543 15.50 -25.01 32.66
C ALA A 543 14.80 -25.34 31.30
N ASP A 544 13.53 -25.71 31.35
CA ASP A 544 12.72 -26.10 30.21
C ASP A 544 11.97 -24.92 29.55
N HIS A 545 12.10 -23.71 30.10
CA HIS A 545 11.43 -22.55 29.55
C HIS A 545 11.98 -22.20 28.15
N PRO A 546 11.12 -21.86 27.15
CA PRO A 546 11.55 -21.58 25.76
C PRO A 546 12.71 -20.57 25.67
N ASN A 547 12.68 -19.50 26.47
CA ASN A 547 13.74 -18.50 26.51
C ASN A 547 15.07 -19.08 27.02
N THR A 548 15.04 -19.94 28.06
CA THR A 548 16.23 -20.62 28.58
C THR A 548 16.85 -21.51 27.52
N LEU A 549 16.03 -22.29 26.82
CA LEU A 549 16.46 -23.15 25.72
C LEU A 549 17.05 -22.32 24.56
N ALA A 550 16.49 -21.15 24.25
CA ALA A 550 17.02 -20.25 23.23
C ALA A 550 18.39 -19.67 23.59
N VAL A 551 18.63 -19.33 24.86
CA VAL A 551 19.93 -18.86 25.34
C VAL A 551 20.95 -19.98 25.32
N ARG A 552 20.58 -21.24 25.71
CA ARG A 552 21.45 -22.43 25.60
C ARG A 552 21.87 -22.67 24.14
N HIS A 553 20.95 -22.51 23.18
CA HIS A 553 21.25 -22.59 21.77
C HIS A 553 22.30 -21.53 21.34
N SER A 554 22.11 -20.28 21.76
CA SER A 554 23.04 -19.19 21.45
C SER A 554 24.40 -19.39 22.08
N LEU A 555 24.47 -19.93 23.32
CA LEU A 555 25.72 -20.28 24.00
C LEU A 555 26.49 -21.36 23.26
N ALA A 556 25.79 -22.43 22.83
CA ALA A 556 26.42 -23.50 22.07
C ALA A 556 27.03 -22.96 20.76
N ARG A 557 26.28 -22.07 20.04
CA ARG A 557 26.80 -21.41 18.85
C ARG A 557 28.10 -20.66 19.10
N TRP A 558 28.16 -19.78 20.13
CA TRP A 558 29.38 -18.98 20.39
C TRP A 558 30.53 -19.83 20.87
N ARG A 559 30.29 -20.96 21.58
CA ARG A 559 31.34 -21.92 21.93
C ARG A 559 31.94 -22.54 20.67
N GLY A 560 31.12 -22.91 19.71
CA GLY A 560 31.59 -23.43 18.43
C GLY A 560 32.39 -22.40 17.62
N GLU A 561 31.94 -21.15 17.53
CA GLU A 561 32.66 -20.04 16.87
C GLU A 561 34.01 -19.72 17.53
N LEU A 562 34.20 -20.05 18.81
CA LEU A 562 35.46 -19.95 19.53
C LEU A 562 36.40 -21.16 19.27
N GLY A 563 36.05 -22.07 18.38
CA GLY A 563 36.84 -23.23 17.99
C GLY A 563 36.47 -24.54 18.71
N ASN A 564 35.49 -24.51 19.61
CA ASN A 564 35.04 -25.73 20.29
C ASN A 564 33.80 -26.32 19.59
N ALA A 565 33.98 -26.75 18.34
CA ALA A 565 32.92 -27.33 17.54
C ALA A 565 32.35 -28.63 18.14
N ALA A 566 33.20 -29.46 18.76
CA ALA A 566 32.77 -30.69 19.41
C ALA A 566 31.88 -30.41 20.63
N GLY A 567 32.31 -29.51 21.54
CA GLY A 567 31.50 -29.10 22.69
C GLY A 567 30.20 -28.37 22.28
N ALA A 568 30.17 -27.70 21.13
CA ALA A 568 28.94 -27.11 20.58
C ALA A 568 27.97 -28.18 20.08
N ALA A 569 28.48 -29.21 19.39
CA ALA A 569 27.66 -30.34 18.92
C ALA A 569 27.09 -31.17 20.08
N ASP A 570 27.89 -31.42 21.13
CA ASP A 570 27.46 -32.13 22.34
C ASP A 570 26.34 -31.34 23.07
N ALA A 571 26.56 -30.06 23.32
CA ALA A 571 25.55 -29.18 23.96
C ALA A 571 24.25 -29.08 23.15
N LEU A 572 24.33 -29.06 21.82
CA LEU A 572 23.14 -29.06 20.95
C LEU A 572 22.45 -30.43 20.93
N THR A 573 23.18 -31.52 21.11
CA THR A 573 22.59 -32.87 21.21
C THR A 573 21.75 -33.00 22.50
N GLU A 574 22.28 -32.52 23.63
CA GLU A 574 21.54 -32.45 24.90
C GLU A 574 20.32 -31.52 24.78
N LEU A 575 20.50 -30.33 24.20
CA LEU A 575 19.44 -29.37 24.00
C LEU A 575 18.32 -29.92 23.10
N LEU A 576 18.69 -30.67 22.07
CA LEU A 576 17.72 -31.30 21.15
C LEU A 576 16.84 -32.33 21.92
N ALA A 577 17.43 -33.12 22.82
CA ALA A 577 16.68 -34.05 23.63
C ALA A 577 15.66 -33.32 24.53
N ASP A 578 16.06 -32.20 25.15
CA ASP A 578 15.17 -31.37 25.94
C ASP A 578 14.05 -30.77 25.11
N GLN A 579 14.37 -30.20 23.94
CA GLN A 579 13.35 -29.61 23.05
C GLN A 579 12.38 -30.64 22.48
N LEU A 580 12.83 -31.84 22.14
CA LEU A 580 11.94 -32.93 21.71
C LEU A 580 10.95 -33.29 22.82
N ARG A 581 11.42 -33.33 24.07
CA ARG A 581 10.58 -33.61 25.25
C ARG A 581 9.58 -32.50 25.54
N VAL A 582 9.99 -31.23 25.43
CA VAL A 582 9.19 -30.05 25.86
C VAL A 582 8.28 -29.53 24.75
N GLN A 583 8.79 -29.43 23.53
CA GLN A 583 8.13 -28.75 22.40
C GLN A 583 7.72 -29.71 21.28
N GLY A 584 8.30 -30.90 21.21
CA GLY A 584 8.06 -31.85 20.14
C GLY A 584 8.93 -31.67 18.90
N ALA A 585 8.85 -32.63 17.97
CA ALA A 585 9.76 -32.72 16.82
C ALA A 585 9.52 -31.62 15.77
N ASP A 586 8.28 -31.20 15.59
CA ASP A 586 7.88 -30.26 14.53
C ASP A 586 7.93 -28.79 14.97
N HIS A 587 8.27 -28.52 16.24
CA HIS A 587 8.37 -27.16 16.74
C HIS A 587 9.56 -26.41 16.13
N LEU A 588 9.37 -25.13 15.77
CA LEU A 588 10.35 -24.33 15.06
C LEU A 588 11.73 -24.27 15.75
N ASN A 589 11.76 -24.18 17.09
CA ASN A 589 13.01 -24.17 17.84
C ASN A 589 13.72 -25.53 17.77
N THR A 590 12.99 -26.64 17.81
CA THR A 590 13.54 -27.99 17.66
C THR A 590 14.18 -28.16 16.30
N LEU A 591 13.51 -27.71 15.22
CA LEU A 591 14.04 -27.72 13.87
C LEU A 591 15.28 -26.82 13.75
N ALA A 592 15.33 -25.66 14.42
CA ALA A 592 16.49 -24.77 14.44
C ALA A 592 17.69 -25.38 15.14
N VAL A 593 17.50 -26.14 16.23
CA VAL A 593 18.59 -26.87 16.92
C VAL A 593 19.10 -28.01 16.04
N ARG A 594 18.23 -28.79 15.40
CA ARG A 594 18.63 -29.84 14.41
C ARG A 594 19.48 -29.25 13.30
N HIS A 595 19.09 -28.08 12.76
CA HIS A 595 19.85 -27.37 11.75
C HIS A 595 21.26 -26.98 12.24
N SER A 596 21.34 -26.40 13.44
CA SER A 596 22.61 -25.98 14.04
C SER A 596 23.51 -27.18 14.39
N LEU A 597 22.95 -28.28 14.86
CA LEU A 597 23.67 -29.52 15.14
C LEU A 597 24.28 -30.10 13.86
N ALA A 598 23.51 -30.19 12.77
CA ALA A 598 24.00 -30.63 11.47
C ALA A 598 25.17 -29.76 10.99
N ARG A 599 25.07 -28.45 11.15
CA ARG A 599 26.16 -27.52 10.83
C ARG A 599 27.46 -27.86 11.58
N TRP A 600 27.40 -27.99 12.92
CA TRP A 600 28.61 -28.25 13.71
C TRP A 600 29.20 -29.64 13.46
N ARG A 601 28.38 -30.65 13.13
CA ARG A 601 28.87 -31.96 12.70
C ARG A 601 29.63 -31.83 11.37
N GLY A 602 29.14 -31.05 10.41
CA GLY A 602 29.83 -30.76 9.17
C GLY A 602 31.16 -30.04 9.39
N GLU A 603 31.21 -29.02 10.27
CA GLU A 603 32.46 -28.33 10.62
C GLU A 603 33.50 -29.24 11.31
N LEU A 604 33.08 -30.36 11.89
CA LEU A 604 33.97 -31.41 12.42
C LEU A 604 34.51 -32.37 11.32
N GLY A 605 34.22 -32.11 10.06
CA GLY A 605 34.65 -32.91 8.94
C GLY A 605 33.63 -33.96 8.45
N ASN A 606 32.44 -34.02 9.06
CA ASN A 606 31.41 -34.98 8.73
C ASN A 606 30.39 -34.38 7.73
N ALA A 607 30.88 -33.86 6.59
CA ALA A 607 30.06 -33.14 5.60
C ALA A 607 28.91 -34.01 5.03
N ALA A 608 29.15 -35.29 4.78
CA ALA A 608 28.14 -36.23 4.27
C ALA A 608 27.03 -36.43 5.32
N GLU A 609 27.37 -36.73 6.59
CA GLU A 609 26.40 -36.87 7.67
C GLU A 609 25.56 -35.58 7.92
N ALA A 610 26.20 -34.42 7.75
CA ALA A 610 25.52 -33.15 7.85
C ALA A 610 24.50 -32.96 6.71
N ALA A 611 24.86 -33.36 5.48
CA ALA A 611 23.95 -33.32 4.34
C ALA A 611 22.76 -34.27 4.51
N ASP A 612 23.01 -35.51 5.01
CA ASP A 612 21.95 -36.49 5.27
C ASP A 612 20.98 -35.97 6.34
N ALA A 613 21.47 -35.44 7.48
CA ALA A 613 20.67 -34.88 8.55
C ALA A 613 19.83 -33.67 8.08
N LEU A 614 20.38 -32.86 7.17
CA LEU A 614 19.64 -31.73 6.58
C LEU A 614 18.62 -32.18 5.55
N THR A 615 18.84 -33.29 4.87
CA THR A 615 17.86 -33.90 3.95
C THR A 615 16.64 -34.39 4.71
N GLU A 616 16.83 -35.08 5.83
CA GLU A 616 15.75 -35.48 6.73
C GLU A 616 15.01 -34.26 7.28
N LEU A 617 15.75 -33.25 7.77
CA LEU A 617 15.18 -32.01 8.29
C LEU A 617 14.35 -31.28 7.24
N LEU A 618 14.81 -31.22 6.00
CA LEU A 618 14.09 -30.61 4.89
C LEU A 618 12.78 -31.36 4.60
N ALA A 619 12.79 -32.70 4.62
CA ALA A 619 11.59 -33.49 4.44
C ALA A 619 10.56 -33.21 5.56
N ASP A 620 11.01 -33.09 6.81
CA ASP A 620 10.16 -32.73 7.95
C ASP A 620 9.55 -31.33 7.80
N GLN A 621 10.37 -30.36 7.41
CA GLN A 621 9.87 -28.99 7.20
C GLN A 621 8.85 -28.90 6.06
N LEU A 622 9.04 -29.64 4.97
CA LEU A 622 8.11 -29.66 3.84
C LEU A 622 6.74 -30.27 4.16
N ARG A 623 6.63 -31.03 5.27
CA ARG A 623 5.32 -31.52 5.77
C ARG A 623 4.50 -30.42 6.45
N THR A 624 5.16 -29.45 7.07
CA THR A 624 4.50 -28.42 7.91
C THR A 624 4.60 -27.01 7.31
N GLN A 625 5.55 -26.77 6.42
CA GLN A 625 5.85 -25.46 5.87
C GLN A 625 5.92 -25.50 4.33
N SER A 626 5.71 -24.35 3.68
CA SER A 626 5.86 -24.27 2.23
C SER A 626 7.34 -24.44 1.80
N PRO A 627 7.61 -24.88 0.56
CA PRO A 627 8.96 -24.94 0.01
C PRO A 627 9.69 -23.57 -0.02
N THR A 628 8.93 -22.50 0.05
CA THR A 628 9.40 -21.10 0.02
C THR A 628 9.39 -20.42 1.38
N HIS A 629 9.03 -21.15 2.45
CA HIS A 629 9.12 -20.63 3.80
C HIS A 629 10.58 -20.26 4.15
N PRO A 630 10.85 -19.14 4.84
CA PRO A 630 12.22 -18.70 5.16
C PRO A 630 13.09 -19.78 5.81
N ASN A 631 12.56 -20.54 6.75
CA ASN A 631 13.30 -21.62 7.41
C ASN A 631 13.61 -22.77 6.45
N THR A 632 12.66 -23.14 5.57
CA THR A 632 12.89 -24.16 4.53
C THR A 632 13.96 -23.71 3.56
N LEU A 633 13.94 -22.46 3.10
CA LEU A 633 14.99 -21.87 2.26
C LEU A 633 16.36 -21.86 2.96
N ALA A 634 16.37 -21.69 4.29
CA ALA A 634 17.58 -21.75 5.10
C ALA A 634 18.18 -23.14 5.16
N VAL A 635 17.38 -24.17 5.37
CA VAL A 635 17.85 -25.58 5.37
C VAL A 635 18.32 -25.99 3.98
N ARG A 636 17.61 -25.62 2.91
CA ARG A 636 18.03 -25.86 1.52
C ARG A 636 19.39 -25.22 1.22
N HIS A 637 19.66 -24.04 1.73
CA HIS A 637 20.96 -23.38 1.60
C HIS A 637 22.09 -24.19 2.27
N SER A 638 21.86 -24.60 3.51
CA SER A 638 22.88 -25.38 4.27
C SER A 638 23.08 -26.77 3.66
N LEU A 639 21.99 -27.42 3.21
CA LEU A 639 22.08 -28.71 2.51
C LEU A 639 22.94 -28.60 1.24
N ALA A 640 22.66 -27.62 0.37
CA ALA A 640 23.43 -27.41 -0.84
C ALA A 640 24.91 -27.15 -0.54
N ARG A 641 25.24 -26.38 0.52
CA ARG A 641 26.62 -26.19 0.93
C ARG A 641 27.28 -27.50 1.35
N TRP A 642 26.66 -28.30 2.23
CA TRP A 642 27.28 -29.53 2.73
C TRP A 642 27.37 -30.63 1.68
N GLN A 643 26.47 -30.65 0.68
CA GLN A 643 26.61 -31.51 -0.50
C GLN A 643 27.87 -31.15 -1.28
N GLY A 644 28.11 -29.85 -1.51
CA GLY A 644 29.34 -29.39 -2.15
C GLY A 644 30.61 -29.74 -1.37
N GLU A 645 30.61 -29.52 -0.04
CA GLU A 645 31.71 -29.86 0.85
C GLU A 645 31.95 -31.40 0.92
N ALA A 646 30.91 -32.20 0.69
CA ALA A 646 31.00 -33.64 0.60
C ALA A 646 31.54 -34.13 -0.80
N GLY A 647 31.82 -33.21 -1.71
CA GLY A 647 32.43 -33.47 -3.01
C GLY A 647 31.51 -33.33 -4.22
N ASP A 648 30.21 -33.05 -4.03
CA ASP A 648 29.28 -32.82 -5.14
C ASP A 648 29.16 -31.33 -5.47
N ALA A 649 30.21 -30.75 -6.03
CA ALA A 649 30.24 -29.32 -6.40
C ALA A 649 29.21 -28.99 -7.49
N ALA A 650 28.95 -29.91 -8.43
CA ALA A 650 27.99 -29.70 -9.52
C ALA A 650 26.54 -29.69 -8.98
N GLY A 651 26.19 -30.70 -8.16
CA GLY A 651 24.88 -30.72 -7.49
C GLY A 651 24.64 -29.54 -6.57
N ALA A 652 25.67 -29.09 -5.86
CA ALA A 652 25.60 -27.87 -5.05
C ALA A 652 25.30 -26.63 -5.90
N ALA A 653 25.94 -26.46 -7.05
CA ALA A 653 25.70 -25.36 -7.97
C ALA A 653 24.27 -25.38 -8.50
N GLU A 654 23.73 -26.54 -8.88
CA GLU A 654 22.34 -26.70 -9.33
C GLU A 654 21.35 -26.36 -8.22
N ALA A 655 21.60 -26.85 -6.98
CA ALA A 655 20.76 -26.57 -5.83
C ALA A 655 20.74 -25.06 -5.47
N PHE A 656 21.90 -24.38 -5.54
CA PHE A 656 21.98 -22.94 -5.34
C PHE A 656 21.33 -22.13 -6.47
N ALA A 657 21.36 -22.62 -7.72
CA ALA A 657 20.65 -21.97 -8.84
C ALA A 657 19.14 -21.99 -8.62
N ALA A 658 18.59 -23.15 -8.24
CA ALA A 658 17.18 -23.29 -7.89
C ALA A 658 16.81 -22.40 -6.68
N LEU A 659 17.63 -22.42 -5.63
CA LEU A 659 17.43 -21.62 -4.43
C LEU A 659 17.47 -20.11 -4.73
N ALA A 660 18.41 -19.62 -5.53
CA ALA A 660 18.52 -18.23 -5.91
C ALA A 660 17.31 -17.77 -6.74
N SER A 661 16.80 -18.64 -7.62
CA SER A 661 15.57 -18.39 -8.38
C SER A 661 14.35 -18.25 -7.46
N ASP A 662 14.18 -19.18 -6.52
CA ASP A 662 13.07 -19.14 -5.56
C ASP A 662 13.13 -17.90 -4.65
N ARG A 663 14.31 -17.59 -4.09
CA ARG A 663 14.52 -16.40 -3.27
C ARG A 663 14.27 -15.11 -4.05
N ARG A 664 14.74 -15.03 -5.30
CA ARG A 664 14.47 -13.88 -6.16
C ARG A 664 12.97 -13.66 -6.38
N ARG A 665 12.21 -14.75 -6.57
CA ARG A 665 10.75 -14.70 -6.76
C ARG A 665 10.01 -14.28 -5.49
N VAL A 666 10.45 -14.76 -4.31
CA VAL A 666 9.74 -14.57 -3.03
C VAL A 666 10.19 -13.32 -2.29
N GLN A 667 11.51 -13.08 -2.24
CA GLN A 667 12.14 -12.02 -1.45
C GLN A 667 12.59 -10.82 -2.31
N GLY A 668 12.66 -11.00 -3.62
CA GLY A 668 13.17 -10.00 -4.55
C GLY A 668 14.67 -10.16 -4.87
N PRO A 669 15.15 -9.48 -5.95
CA PRO A 669 16.54 -9.60 -6.41
C PRO A 669 17.57 -8.99 -5.45
N ASP A 670 17.17 -8.00 -4.68
CA ASP A 670 18.04 -7.19 -3.83
C ASP A 670 18.07 -7.67 -2.36
N HIS A 671 17.27 -8.69 -2.02
CA HIS A 671 17.24 -9.23 -0.67
C HIS A 671 18.60 -9.86 -0.29
N PRO A 672 19.14 -9.62 0.90
CA PRO A 672 20.45 -10.14 1.33
C PRO A 672 20.60 -11.66 1.15
N ASP A 673 19.55 -12.44 1.46
CA ASP A 673 19.59 -13.90 1.28
C ASP A 673 19.61 -14.31 -0.18
N THR A 674 18.97 -13.54 -1.07
CA THR A 674 19.06 -13.75 -2.53
C THR A 674 20.48 -13.50 -3.01
N LEU A 675 21.10 -12.42 -2.54
CA LEU A 675 22.50 -12.09 -2.86
C LEU A 675 23.47 -13.14 -2.28
N ALA A 676 23.19 -13.69 -1.09
CA ALA A 676 23.98 -14.78 -0.50
C ALA A 676 23.85 -16.09 -1.29
N ALA A 677 22.65 -16.45 -1.74
CA ALA A 677 22.46 -17.64 -2.59
C ALA A 677 23.18 -17.50 -3.94
N ARG A 678 23.15 -16.31 -4.56
CA ARG A 678 23.90 -16.01 -5.78
C ARG A 678 25.41 -16.07 -5.58
N HIS A 679 25.92 -15.66 -4.42
CA HIS A 679 27.32 -15.77 -4.05
C HIS A 679 27.75 -17.25 -4.02
N ASN A 680 27.00 -18.10 -3.32
CA ASN A 680 27.31 -19.52 -3.23
C ASN A 680 27.15 -20.24 -4.59
N LEU A 681 26.16 -19.86 -5.39
CA LEU A 681 26.01 -20.34 -6.75
C LEU A 681 27.29 -20.07 -7.59
N ALA A 682 27.77 -18.81 -7.55
CA ALA A 682 28.97 -18.41 -8.27
C ALA A 682 30.20 -19.23 -7.81
N TYR A 683 30.33 -19.40 -6.49
CA TYR A 683 31.42 -20.17 -5.87
C TYR A 683 31.38 -21.63 -6.31
N TRP A 684 30.26 -22.35 -6.12
CA TRP A 684 30.18 -23.78 -6.46
C TRP A 684 30.23 -24.03 -7.96
N ARG A 685 29.78 -23.09 -8.79
CA ARG A 685 30.00 -23.14 -10.23
C ARG A 685 31.48 -23.13 -10.59
N GLY A 686 32.25 -22.28 -9.92
CA GLY A 686 33.72 -22.25 -10.09
C GLY A 686 34.42 -23.52 -9.61
N GLU A 687 34.00 -24.08 -8.46
CA GLU A 687 34.52 -25.34 -7.93
C GLU A 687 34.13 -26.55 -8.83
N ALA A 688 32.97 -26.46 -9.52
CA ALA A 688 32.57 -27.44 -10.53
C ALA A 688 33.36 -27.33 -11.87
N GLY A 689 34.30 -26.36 -11.97
CA GLY A 689 35.23 -26.23 -13.11
C GLY A 689 34.96 -25.02 -14.02
N ASP A 690 33.86 -24.26 -13.85
CA ASP A 690 33.57 -23.06 -14.64
C ASP A 690 34.08 -21.78 -13.94
N ALA A 691 35.40 -21.64 -13.86
CA ALA A 691 36.05 -20.49 -13.23
C ALA A 691 35.74 -19.16 -13.94
N ALA A 692 35.58 -19.16 -15.27
CA ALA A 692 35.24 -17.96 -16.04
C ALA A 692 33.80 -17.48 -15.71
N GLY A 693 32.84 -18.41 -15.77
CA GLY A 693 31.46 -18.10 -15.40
C GLY A 693 31.29 -17.70 -13.93
N ALA A 694 32.12 -18.23 -13.03
CA ALA A 694 32.16 -17.79 -11.62
C ALA A 694 32.63 -16.32 -11.50
N ALA A 695 33.73 -15.97 -12.21
CA ALA A 695 34.23 -14.57 -12.21
C ALA A 695 33.21 -13.59 -12.75
N GLU A 696 32.49 -13.90 -13.83
CA GLU A 696 31.42 -13.08 -14.39
C GLU A 696 30.24 -12.91 -13.39
N ALA A 697 29.81 -14.01 -12.76
CA ALA A 697 28.73 -14.00 -11.77
C ALA A 697 29.08 -13.16 -10.54
N PHE A 698 30.32 -13.27 -10.04
CA PHE A 698 30.81 -12.45 -8.94
C PHE A 698 30.91 -10.97 -9.33
N ALA A 699 31.33 -10.63 -10.56
CA ALA A 699 31.39 -9.25 -11.03
C ALA A 699 30.00 -8.61 -11.07
N ALA A 700 29.00 -9.32 -11.59
CA ALA A 700 27.61 -8.87 -11.57
C ALA A 700 27.09 -8.69 -10.14
N LEU A 701 27.35 -9.67 -9.25
CA LEU A 701 26.95 -9.61 -7.85
C LEU A 701 27.62 -8.45 -7.09
N ALA A 702 28.91 -8.17 -7.35
CA ALA A 702 29.63 -7.06 -6.73
C ALA A 702 29.03 -5.69 -7.09
N SER A 703 28.53 -5.55 -8.34
CA SER A 703 27.78 -4.36 -8.76
C SER A 703 26.49 -4.21 -7.98
N ASP A 704 25.69 -5.28 -7.87
CA ASP A 704 24.41 -5.27 -7.15
C ASP A 704 24.61 -4.99 -5.65
N ARG A 705 25.60 -5.64 -5.00
CA ARG A 705 25.88 -5.41 -3.57
C ARG A 705 26.31 -3.97 -3.29
N ARG A 706 27.15 -3.37 -4.15
CA ARG A 706 27.51 -1.94 -4.01
C ARG A 706 26.31 -1.03 -4.12
N ARG A 707 25.40 -1.32 -5.02
CA ARG A 707 24.15 -0.55 -5.21
C ARG A 707 23.21 -0.69 -4.02
N VAL A 708 23.06 -1.90 -3.46
CA VAL A 708 22.06 -2.22 -2.44
C VAL A 708 22.57 -1.97 -1.02
N GLN A 709 23.81 -2.37 -0.74
CA GLN A 709 24.40 -2.39 0.60
C GLN A 709 25.40 -1.24 0.82
N GLY A 710 25.87 -0.62 -0.25
CA GLY A 710 26.94 0.37 -0.22
C GLY A 710 28.34 -0.21 -0.52
N PRO A 711 29.29 0.66 -0.93
CA PRO A 711 30.63 0.23 -1.35
C PRO A 711 31.47 -0.33 -0.17
N ASP A 712 31.25 0.16 1.04
CA ASP A 712 32.04 -0.19 2.23
C ASP A 712 31.44 -1.35 3.03
N HIS A 713 30.31 -1.90 2.58
CA HIS A 713 29.70 -3.05 3.25
C HIS A 713 30.60 -4.28 3.15
N PRO A 714 30.81 -5.01 4.26
CA PRO A 714 31.71 -6.18 4.30
C PRO A 714 31.46 -7.20 3.17
N ASP A 715 30.19 -7.48 2.86
CA ASP A 715 29.80 -8.42 1.80
C ASP A 715 30.17 -7.90 0.41
N ALA A 716 30.06 -6.60 0.17
CA ALA A 716 30.45 -5.99 -1.10
C ALA A 716 31.95 -6.07 -1.31
N LEU A 717 32.73 -5.76 -0.27
CA LEU A 717 34.20 -5.85 -0.27
C LEU A 717 34.68 -7.30 -0.47
N MET A 718 34.03 -8.27 0.19
CA MET A 718 34.34 -9.67 0.01
C MET A 718 34.05 -10.12 -1.43
N THR A 719 32.89 -9.81 -1.95
CA THR A 719 32.54 -10.20 -3.32
C THR A 719 33.53 -9.64 -4.34
N GLN A 720 34.07 -8.44 -4.09
CA GLN A 720 35.09 -7.85 -4.94
C GLN A 720 36.42 -8.63 -4.89
N ARG A 721 36.80 -9.20 -3.73
CA ARG A 721 37.96 -10.10 -3.61
C ARG A 721 37.73 -11.39 -4.36
N GLU A 722 36.53 -11.96 -4.30
CA GLU A 722 36.15 -13.16 -5.08
C GLU A 722 36.27 -12.91 -6.59
N VAL A 723 35.83 -11.74 -7.08
CA VAL A 723 36.01 -11.36 -8.50
C VAL A 723 37.49 -11.49 -8.92
N LEU A 724 38.39 -10.95 -8.10
CA LEU A 724 39.84 -11.01 -8.41
C LEU A 724 40.36 -12.45 -8.38
N ALA A 725 40.03 -13.22 -7.35
CA ALA A 725 40.49 -14.60 -7.17
C ALA A 725 40.03 -15.51 -8.35
N TRP A 726 38.75 -15.44 -8.71
CA TRP A 726 38.20 -16.25 -9.78
C TRP A 726 38.66 -15.79 -11.19
N THR A 727 38.93 -14.50 -11.38
CA THR A 727 39.50 -13.98 -12.61
C THR A 727 40.91 -14.48 -12.82
N GLU A 728 41.76 -14.59 -11.79
CA GLU A 728 43.10 -15.16 -11.88
C GLU A 728 43.04 -16.65 -12.12
N ARG A 729 42.15 -17.39 -11.48
CA ARG A 729 41.95 -18.82 -11.72
C ARG A 729 41.48 -19.11 -13.16
N ALA A 730 40.62 -18.30 -13.72
CA ALA A 730 40.17 -18.41 -15.10
C ALA A 730 41.30 -18.20 -16.13
N LYS A 731 42.35 -17.45 -15.77
CA LYS A 731 43.57 -17.27 -16.60
C LYS A 731 44.61 -18.39 -16.45
N GLY A 732 44.32 -19.41 -15.65
CA GLY A 732 45.24 -20.52 -15.39
C GLY A 732 46.24 -20.29 -14.26
N GLY A 733 46.04 -19.23 -13.44
CA GLY A 733 46.81 -18.98 -12.22
C GLY A 733 46.42 -19.93 -11.08
N GLY A 734 47.39 -20.28 -10.21
CA GLY A 734 47.11 -21.06 -9.00
C GLY A 734 46.31 -20.26 -7.96
N MET A 735 45.48 -20.93 -7.15
CA MET A 735 44.79 -20.27 -6.03
C MET A 735 45.76 -19.91 -4.91
N PRO A 736 45.43 -18.84 -4.13
CA PRO A 736 46.08 -18.59 -2.84
C PRO A 736 45.91 -19.78 -1.88
N GLU A 737 46.86 -19.92 -0.94
CA GLU A 737 46.99 -21.09 -0.05
C GLU A 737 45.69 -21.47 0.70
N VAL A 738 45.59 -22.78 1.05
CA VAL A 738 44.43 -23.42 1.68
C VAL A 738 43.95 -22.70 2.97
N GLU A 739 44.86 -22.03 3.73
CA GLU A 739 44.49 -21.24 4.92
C GLU A 739 43.64 -20.03 4.61
N ASP A 740 43.83 -19.36 3.47
CA ASP A 740 42.96 -18.23 3.06
C ASP A 740 41.59 -18.70 2.55
N ARG A 741 41.54 -19.93 1.98
CA ARG A 741 40.27 -20.60 1.65
C ARG A 741 39.39 -20.83 2.86
N LEU A 742 39.94 -21.40 3.94
CA LEU A 742 39.20 -21.68 5.17
C LEU A 742 38.75 -20.42 5.88
N ARG A 743 39.53 -19.32 5.82
CA ARG A 743 39.15 -18.03 6.36
C ARG A 743 38.01 -17.36 5.56
N LEU A 744 38.03 -17.43 4.23
CA LEU A 744 36.97 -16.91 3.37
C LEU A 744 35.67 -17.72 3.51
N HIS A 745 35.78 -19.05 3.56
CA HIS A 745 34.63 -19.94 3.80
C HIS A 745 34.03 -19.80 5.19
N GLY A 746 34.86 -19.79 6.23
CA GLY A 746 34.42 -19.63 7.61
C GLY A 746 33.70 -18.29 7.83
N TRP A 747 34.02 -17.27 7.05
CA TRP A 747 33.37 -15.96 7.16
C TRP A 747 32.04 -15.89 6.41
N ALA A 748 31.96 -16.42 5.18
CA ALA A 748 30.71 -16.53 4.41
C ALA A 748 29.67 -17.41 5.14
N ALA A 749 30.16 -18.51 5.75
CA ALA A 749 29.35 -19.34 6.62
C ALA A 749 28.91 -18.62 7.89
N ARG A 750 29.77 -17.76 8.46
CA ARG A 750 29.46 -16.95 9.64
C ARG A 750 28.41 -15.89 9.38
N LEU A 751 28.44 -15.22 8.24
CA LEU A 751 27.42 -14.22 7.88
C LEU A 751 26.03 -14.83 7.74
N TRP A 752 25.96 -16.05 7.20
CA TRP A 752 24.66 -16.70 6.97
C TRP A 752 24.15 -17.40 8.22
N ALA A 753 25.01 -17.95 9.05
CA ALA A 753 24.66 -18.47 10.36
C ALA A 753 24.20 -17.39 11.36
N LYS A 754 24.31 -16.10 11.00
CA LYS A 754 23.89 -14.96 11.82
C LYS A 754 22.39 -14.81 11.98
N ARG A 755 21.56 -15.53 11.20
CA ARG A 755 20.11 -15.47 11.37
C ARG A 755 19.62 -16.62 12.22
N PRO A 756 19.27 -16.42 13.49
CA PRO A 756 18.51 -17.40 14.23
C PRO A 756 17.16 -17.61 13.55
N ALA A 757 16.63 -18.83 13.61
CA ALA A 757 15.23 -19.06 13.37
C ALA A 757 14.44 -18.00 14.15
N ARG A 758 13.52 -17.31 13.48
CA ARG A 758 12.74 -16.23 14.10
C ARG A 758 12.07 -16.77 15.36
N PRO A 759 12.25 -16.14 16.53
CA PRO A 759 11.50 -16.55 17.69
C PRO A 759 10.01 -16.35 17.38
N THR A 760 9.24 -17.41 17.51
CA THR A 760 7.80 -17.32 17.61
C THR A 760 7.45 -16.49 18.84
N ARG A 761 6.51 -15.58 18.68
CA ARG A 761 5.94 -14.77 19.77
C ARG A 761 5.43 -15.64 20.91
N PRO A 762 5.44 -15.13 22.15
CA PRO A 762 4.40 -15.46 23.10
C PRO A 762 3.08 -14.83 22.66
#